data_5295ed91caa7fe737203d51104be2b0c
#
_entry.id   5295ed91caa7fe737203d51104be2b0c
#
_cell.length_a   1.000
_cell.length_b   1.000
_cell.length_c   1.000
_cell.angle_alpha   90.00
_cell.angle_beta   90.00
_cell.angle_gamma   90.00
#
_symmetry.space_group_name_H-M   'P 1'
#
loop_
_entity.id
_entity.type
_entity.pdbx_description
1 polymer ?
#
loop_
_entity_poly.entity_id
_entity_poly.type
_entity_poly.pdbx_seq_one_letter_code
_entity_poly.pdbx_strand_id
1 'polypeptide(L)'
;MFKKFTALCIAVIFAVMQAPFACAQTEKKAEVTDFCLYNLQNNPIMGKIEKNTEFYFTANVKNTSGENLTAKAYLAVFEKGTNALADVFESEDLFLKNGENSPIRTDGKIPNDIADEYFIKIFVFEKTTLVPLCNAVSFDASGAYETESYNGGYLSRDIIIDPSFEDDSRSVMGWNPRSASEIQRTADYAFDKNYSCKVSNRVWASDAIRQDITENLKKSGSGEYRVRYSVLTDAVDVNFQIIIALYDKNGVRTSAKPVPWDALYIKTDAEHINQWMSAEKSVNITVPENFYSAEVYVEMLNNISDFYIDFCSIRKVITYEDYLAENAYFCEIDTARELENLIGKKSDYASIHPKDTNEVLKNPYKGLNYYTTRLDFSKLNLSGDGAKISNVVYARYGWAALEPEDGVYNFDQIEENINYCAENGMMLGIGIGSTVCYNSASDYRQDTPGWLFTKYGAKSYDLKIGNNNLKIPYYNDAVFLDKMQRFLDKFAERFNGNKNIAYVDMRVYGNWGEWHFYSSVFDGYRNSVTYTDEDFKKLVDLFKNFELPLAMFTSNTMALNYASDTLNAGIRVDGTMNPGERDEHLKLKRFDGKNFAVAEWFAQPETFYPAGTYNGKTYSKGKYSKYFGYLPTFIEKTIREGAVSYISLGYWNPEDFYKMFPDLSKRMANETGYWFKPISFKYPKNFADGYFMMAVKNDGSAPLYAGYKQNSGVKLALADADGNILEKITLDANPKNWKAGEISYITQKISFKNKQNASHIYLGVFSDIDAENPDIKLGITAECKNGWYDICHTENAENTSDNRLYYSSLAFAEDGYGYRDLRYAFDGSADTYFASEVREGEYFEVDFGEYENISSIVINAKEKTNAKIIVYAKSDGALRKVTEINGLNAGENTLPLSCETSKIRFTFGETRLGESIKISSIKMN
;
A
#
# COMPACT_ATOMS: atom_id res chain seq x y z
N MET A 1 40.18 29.57 28.86
CA MET A 1 41.16 28.89 27.98
C MET A 1 41.16 27.38 28.18
N PHE A 2 41.10 26.88 29.43
CA PHE A 2 41.00 25.41 29.67
C PHE A 2 39.74 24.77 29.08
N LYS A 3 38.54 25.37 29.25
CA LYS A 3 37.29 24.85 28.68
C LYS A 3 37.30 24.75 27.14
N LYS A 4 37.96 25.69 26.44
CA LYS A 4 38.14 25.63 24.99
C LYS A 4 39.14 24.55 24.55
N PHE A 5 40.11 24.21 25.39
CA PHE A 5 41.10 23.17 25.10
C PHE A 5 40.49 21.77 25.29
N THR A 6 39.65 21.58 26.31
CA THR A 6 38.87 20.34 26.51
C THR A 6 37.86 20.16 25.40
N ALA A 7 37.16 21.23 25.01
CA ALA A 7 36.23 21.21 23.86
C ALA A 7 36.96 20.90 22.54
N LEU A 8 38.18 21.37 22.33
CA LEU A 8 38.96 21.07 21.13
C LEU A 8 39.44 19.61 21.10
N CYS A 9 39.80 19.04 22.26
CA CYS A 9 40.14 17.61 22.34
C CYS A 9 38.90 16.72 22.11
N ILE A 10 37.75 17.11 22.64
CA ILE A 10 36.48 16.45 22.43
C ILE A 10 36.04 16.62 20.97
N ALA A 11 36.19 17.79 20.35
CA ALA A 11 35.89 18.00 18.92
C ALA A 11 36.80 17.17 17.99
N VAL A 12 38.04 16.91 18.36
CA VAL A 12 38.94 16.02 17.62
C VAL A 12 38.49 14.55 17.76
N ILE A 13 38.02 14.15 18.95
CA ILE A 13 37.44 12.83 19.19
C ILE A 13 36.14 12.68 18.37
N PHE A 14 35.30 13.72 18.29
CA PHE A 14 34.08 13.72 17.49
C PHE A 14 34.34 13.73 15.97
N ALA A 15 35.35 14.44 15.50
CA ALA A 15 35.75 14.43 14.09
C ALA A 15 36.31 13.06 13.64
N VAL A 16 37.01 12.37 14.55
CA VAL A 16 37.53 11.00 14.32
C VAL A 16 36.37 9.97 14.33
N MET A 17 35.30 10.20 15.10
CA MET A 17 34.12 9.32 15.15
C MET A 17 33.16 9.50 13.98
N GLN A 18 33.28 10.53 13.14
CA GLN A 18 32.54 10.68 11.87
C GLN A 18 33.20 9.94 10.69
N ALA A 19 34.42 9.42 10.84
CA ALA A 19 34.99 8.50 9.86
C ALA A 19 34.40 7.08 10.05
N PRO A 20 34.12 6.31 8.97
CA PRO A 20 33.64 4.95 9.10
C PRO A 20 34.73 4.04 9.65
N PHE A 21 34.96 4.06 10.96
CA PHE A 21 35.76 3.05 11.61
C PHE A 21 34.89 1.85 12.00
N ALA A 22 35.24 0.68 11.47
CA ALA A 22 34.84 -0.59 11.99
C ALA A 22 35.27 -0.63 13.47
N CYS A 23 34.34 -0.29 14.37
CA CYS A 23 34.60 -0.41 15.82
C CYS A 23 34.58 -1.91 16.14
N ALA A 24 35.73 -2.44 16.56
CA ALA A 24 35.79 -3.75 17.17
C ALA A 24 34.74 -3.80 18.32
N GLN A 25 33.93 -4.86 18.38
CA GLN A 25 33.00 -5.13 19.46
C GLN A 25 33.69 -5.06 20.82
N THR A 26 33.62 -3.91 21.48
CA THR A 26 33.90 -3.83 22.91
C THR A 26 32.61 -4.21 23.64
N GLU A 27 32.70 -5.14 24.59
CA GLU A 27 31.58 -5.49 25.48
C GLU A 27 30.96 -4.23 26.08
N LYS A 28 29.67 -4.05 25.90
CA LYS A 28 28.94 -2.89 26.44
C LYS A 28 28.95 -2.93 27.95
N LYS A 29 29.41 -1.88 28.56
CA LYS A 29 29.52 -1.73 30.00
C LYS A 29 28.28 -1.15 30.68
N ALA A 30 27.33 -0.60 29.90
CA ALA A 30 26.08 -0.07 30.43
C ALA A 30 24.97 -0.12 29.38
N GLU A 31 23.76 -0.16 29.87
CA GLU A 31 22.52 0.06 29.12
C GLU A 31 22.07 1.49 29.40
N VAL A 32 21.75 2.27 28.33
CA VAL A 32 21.31 3.67 28.46
C VAL A 32 19.96 3.78 27.74
N THR A 33 18.95 4.21 28.50
CA THR A 33 17.54 4.25 28.06
C THR A 33 16.87 5.56 28.46
N ASP A 34 15.61 5.75 28.04
CA ASP A 34 14.73 6.85 28.48
C ASP A 34 15.28 8.25 28.19
N PHE A 35 15.80 8.42 26.97
CA PHE A 35 16.32 9.72 26.51
C PHE A 35 15.20 10.74 26.36
N CYS A 36 15.30 11.89 27.03
CA CYS A 36 14.33 12.97 26.89
C CYS A 36 14.97 14.35 27.07
N LEU A 37 14.49 15.32 26.30
CA LEU A 37 14.77 16.75 26.50
C LEU A 37 13.59 17.41 27.22
N TYR A 38 13.89 18.27 28.19
CA TYR A 38 12.90 18.99 28.99
C TYR A 38 13.18 20.49 29.00
N ASN A 39 12.13 21.29 29.00
CA ASN A 39 12.25 22.70 29.34
C ASN A 39 12.45 22.87 30.86
N LEU A 40 12.75 24.11 31.30
CA LEU A 40 12.96 24.39 32.73
C LEU A 40 11.70 24.20 33.60
N GLN A 41 10.54 24.06 33.03
CA GLN A 41 9.28 23.74 33.70
C GLN A 41 8.99 22.24 33.77
N ASN A 42 9.98 21.38 33.44
CA ASN A 42 9.89 19.92 33.43
C ASN A 42 8.88 19.35 32.42
N ASN A 43 8.55 20.07 31.36
CA ASN A 43 7.76 19.54 30.25
C ASN A 43 8.67 18.97 29.17
N PRO A 44 8.41 17.78 28.62
CA PRO A 44 9.15 17.24 27.50
C PRO A 44 9.12 18.22 26.32
N ILE A 45 10.29 18.44 25.73
CA ILE A 45 10.40 19.28 24.53
C ILE A 45 10.19 18.41 23.31
N MET A 46 9.09 18.67 22.63
CA MET A 46 8.72 18.06 21.36
C MET A 46 8.79 19.16 20.29
N GLY A 47 9.90 19.26 19.57
CA GLY A 47 10.09 20.26 18.52
C GLY A 47 11.33 21.14 18.69
N LYS A 48 11.45 22.16 17.82
CA LYS A 48 12.60 23.06 17.79
C LYS A 48 12.75 23.82 19.09
N ILE A 49 13.96 23.80 19.66
CA ILE A 49 14.32 24.61 20.80
C ILE A 49 14.82 25.94 20.23
N GLU A 50 14.11 27.04 20.52
CA GLU A 50 14.49 28.37 20.02
C GLU A 50 15.89 28.81 20.50
N LYS A 51 16.57 29.68 19.71
CA LYS A 51 17.83 30.26 20.08
C LYS A 51 17.73 30.93 21.47
N ASN A 52 18.77 30.86 22.24
CA ASN A 52 18.86 31.42 23.61
C ASN A 52 17.97 30.72 24.65
N THR A 53 17.31 29.57 24.26
CA THR A 53 16.50 28.80 25.20
C THR A 53 17.37 27.88 26.04
N GLU A 54 17.09 27.83 27.33
CA GLU A 54 17.70 26.92 28.29
C GLU A 54 16.79 25.67 28.45
N PHE A 55 17.43 24.50 28.45
CA PHE A 55 16.76 23.21 28.55
C PHE A 55 17.67 22.21 29.27
N TYR A 56 17.17 21.01 29.54
CA TYR A 56 18.01 19.93 30.03
C TYR A 56 17.68 18.60 29.37
N PHE A 57 18.66 17.74 29.34
CA PHE A 57 18.55 16.36 28.88
C PHE A 57 18.60 15.41 30.07
N THR A 58 17.85 14.29 30.00
CA THR A 58 17.98 13.15 30.91
C THR A 58 18.04 11.85 30.15
N ALA A 59 18.72 10.85 30.73
CA ALA A 59 18.66 9.44 30.35
C ALA A 59 18.83 8.55 31.59
N ASN A 60 18.35 7.32 31.53
CA ASN A 60 18.65 6.30 32.54
C ASN A 60 19.88 5.49 32.13
N VAL A 61 20.85 5.37 33.03
CA VAL A 61 22.07 4.58 32.83
C VAL A 61 22.07 3.39 33.79
N LYS A 62 22.04 2.18 33.25
CA LYS A 62 22.15 0.93 34.02
C LYS A 62 23.52 0.32 33.81
N ASN A 63 24.26 0.15 34.88
CA ASN A 63 25.58 -0.45 34.84
C ASN A 63 25.48 -1.98 34.70
N THR A 64 25.96 -2.52 33.58
CA THR A 64 26.00 -3.96 33.28
C THR A 64 27.41 -4.48 33.13
N SER A 65 28.42 -3.71 33.51
CA SER A 65 29.85 -4.01 33.25
C SER A 65 30.48 -5.11 34.11
N GLY A 66 29.80 -5.55 35.16
CA GLY A 66 30.40 -6.41 36.20
C GLY A 66 31.23 -5.67 37.23
N GLU A 67 31.58 -4.39 37.01
CA GLU A 67 32.37 -3.53 37.85
C GLU A 67 31.68 -2.20 38.12
N ASN A 68 32.20 -1.38 39.05
CA ASN A 68 31.67 -0.02 39.22
C ASN A 68 32.14 0.86 38.06
N LEU A 69 31.31 1.77 37.58
CA LEU A 69 31.66 2.71 36.50
C LEU A 69 31.19 4.14 36.84
N THR A 70 31.81 5.13 36.19
CA THR A 70 31.39 6.53 36.24
C THR A 70 30.97 6.94 34.84
N ALA A 71 29.69 7.29 34.67
CA ALA A 71 29.13 7.81 33.42
C ALA A 71 29.19 9.34 33.39
N LYS A 72 29.34 9.91 32.20
CA LYS A 72 29.22 11.33 31.92
C LYS A 72 28.52 11.56 30.59
N ALA A 73 27.56 12.47 30.59
CA ALA A 73 26.83 12.84 29.36
C ALA A 73 27.40 14.16 28.80
N TYR A 74 27.49 14.26 27.50
CA TYR A 74 27.86 15.47 26.77
C TYR A 74 26.75 15.82 25.80
N LEU A 75 26.24 17.03 25.89
CA LEU A 75 25.27 17.60 24.98
C LEU A 75 26.00 18.60 24.07
N ALA A 76 26.06 18.30 22.79
CA ALA A 76 26.75 19.11 21.79
C ALA A 76 25.78 19.70 20.79
N VAL A 77 25.88 20.99 20.52
CA VAL A 77 25.06 21.73 19.54
C VAL A 77 25.89 21.99 18.30
N PHE A 78 25.39 21.60 17.14
CA PHE A 78 26.07 21.72 15.86
C PHE A 78 25.28 22.59 14.88
N GLU A 79 25.93 23.33 14.03
CA GLU A 79 25.35 23.99 12.88
C GLU A 79 25.01 22.96 11.78
N LYS A 80 23.79 22.99 11.25
CA LYS A 80 23.41 22.16 10.12
C LYS A 80 24.07 22.65 8.83
N GLY A 81 24.51 21.76 7.99
CA GLY A 81 25.19 22.08 6.72
C GLY A 81 26.70 22.19 6.81
N THR A 82 27.25 22.81 7.86
CA THR A 82 28.70 22.87 8.10
C THR A 82 29.19 21.77 9.04
N ASN A 83 28.26 21.20 9.85
CA ASN A 83 28.54 20.32 10.97
C ASN A 83 29.55 20.94 11.98
N ALA A 84 29.63 22.25 12.01
CA ALA A 84 30.52 22.95 12.96
C ALA A 84 29.95 22.88 14.37
N LEU A 85 30.77 22.52 15.33
CA LEU A 85 30.40 22.49 16.74
C LEU A 85 30.24 23.93 17.27
N ALA A 86 29.01 24.28 17.67
CA ALA A 86 28.69 25.61 18.23
C ALA A 86 28.92 25.68 19.74
N ASP A 87 28.47 24.66 20.49
CA ASP A 87 28.67 24.59 21.94
C ASP A 87 28.63 23.16 22.48
N VAL A 88 29.15 22.94 23.70
CA VAL A 88 29.11 21.66 24.41
C VAL A 88 28.86 21.88 25.88
N PHE A 89 27.91 21.11 26.40
CA PHE A 89 27.57 21.08 27.83
C PHE A 89 27.86 19.69 28.37
N GLU A 90 28.33 19.59 29.61
CA GLU A 90 28.65 18.34 30.27
C GLU A 90 27.83 18.14 31.55
N SER A 91 27.45 16.90 31.82
CA SER A 91 26.77 16.54 33.06
C SER A 91 27.71 16.55 34.26
N GLU A 92 27.17 16.54 35.47
CA GLU A 92 27.90 16.03 36.62
C GLU A 92 28.24 14.53 36.42
N ASP A 93 29.26 14.08 37.17
CA ASP A 93 29.67 12.69 37.15
C ASP A 93 28.63 11.81 37.83
N LEU A 94 28.18 10.73 37.14
CA LEU A 94 27.27 9.73 37.70
C LEU A 94 28.05 8.46 38.04
N PHE A 95 28.27 8.23 39.34
CA PHE A 95 28.91 7.00 39.82
C PHE A 95 27.84 5.91 39.99
N LEU A 96 28.06 4.76 39.29
CA LEU A 96 27.14 3.63 39.28
C LEU A 96 27.85 2.35 39.76
N LYS A 97 27.31 1.73 40.82
CA LYS A 97 27.74 0.39 41.21
C LYS A 97 27.23 -0.63 40.18
N ASN A 98 27.91 -1.77 40.11
CA ASN A 98 27.47 -2.85 39.23
C ASN A 98 26.01 -3.23 39.49
N GLY A 99 25.20 -3.26 38.40
CA GLY A 99 23.76 -3.54 38.44
C GLY A 99 22.88 -2.34 38.84
N GLU A 100 23.48 -1.19 39.27
CA GLU A 100 22.74 0.01 39.62
C GLU A 100 22.24 0.71 38.36
N ASN A 101 21.04 1.32 38.46
CA ASN A 101 20.40 2.13 37.44
C ASN A 101 20.07 3.50 38.03
N SER A 102 20.50 4.59 37.37
CA SER A 102 20.21 5.96 37.80
C SER A 102 20.12 6.93 36.65
N PRO A 103 19.30 8.01 36.78
CA PRO A 103 19.21 9.05 35.76
C PRO A 103 20.48 9.92 35.72
N ILE A 104 20.92 10.21 34.49
CA ILE A 104 21.95 11.24 34.25
C ILE A 104 21.27 12.48 33.66
N ARG A 105 21.75 13.68 34.05
CA ARG A 105 21.17 14.94 33.57
C ARG A 105 22.31 15.87 33.07
N THR A 106 21.97 16.57 31.97
CA THR A 106 22.85 17.63 31.43
C THR A 106 21.99 18.82 31.08
N ASP A 107 22.30 19.97 31.67
CA ASP A 107 21.68 21.25 31.28
C ASP A 107 22.34 21.78 30.00
N GLY A 108 21.57 22.43 29.15
CA GLY A 108 22.02 22.96 27.87
C GLY A 108 21.35 24.27 27.49
N LYS A 109 21.93 24.95 26.51
CA LYS A 109 21.39 26.17 25.95
C LYS A 109 21.73 26.30 24.49
N ILE A 110 20.78 26.73 23.66
CA ILE A 110 21.05 27.02 22.25
C ILE A 110 21.76 28.40 22.17
N PRO A 111 22.97 28.49 21.58
CA PRO A 111 23.69 29.77 21.41
C PRO A 111 22.84 30.76 20.59
N ASN A 112 22.95 32.05 20.95
CA ASN A 112 22.17 33.08 20.26
C ASN A 112 22.76 33.40 18.86
N ASP A 113 24.04 33.17 18.65
CA ASP A 113 24.81 33.45 17.44
C ASP A 113 24.97 32.26 16.51
N ILE A 114 24.31 31.12 16.82
CA ILE A 114 24.28 29.94 15.93
C ILE A 114 23.50 30.23 14.65
N ALA A 115 23.80 29.55 13.57
CA ALA A 115 22.97 29.56 12.34
C ALA A 115 21.53 29.17 12.65
N ASP A 116 20.56 29.56 11.79
CA ASP A 116 19.14 29.27 12.03
C ASP A 116 18.80 27.78 12.00
N GLU A 117 19.62 26.99 11.31
CA GLU A 117 19.53 25.54 11.31
C GLU A 117 20.66 24.92 12.16
N TYR A 118 20.28 24.14 13.15
CA TYR A 118 21.19 23.42 14.04
C TYR A 118 20.55 22.10 14.49
N PHE A 119 21.39 21.21 15.04
CA PHE A 119 20.97 19.99 15.68
C PHE A 119 21.77 19.76 16.97
N ILE A 120 21.19 18.94 17.86
CA ILE A 120 21.79 18.59 19.15
C ILE A 120 22.19 17.13 19.09
N LYS A 121 23.42 16.79 19.50
CA LYS A 121 23.86 15.42 19.74
C LYS A 121 24.17 15.20 21.20
N ILE A 122 23.76 14.06 21.72
CA ILE A 122 24.02 13.65 23.08
C ILE A 122 24.85 12.38 23.07
N PHE A 123 25.88 12.38 23.88
CA PHE A 123 26.82 11.27 24.04
C PHE A 123 26.90 10.92 25.51
N VAL A 124 26.85 9.63 25.84
CA VAL A 124 27.07 9.13 27.19
C VAL A 124 28.32 8.24 27.17
N PHE A 125 29.33 8.63 27.94
CA PHE A 125 30.61 7.93 28.01
C PHE A 125 30.88 7.38 29.39
N GLU A 126 31.69 6.30 29.47
CA GLU A 126 32.44 6.00 30.66
C GLU A 126 33.53 7.07 30.84
N LYS A 127 33.51 7.79 31.97
CA LYS A 127 34.35 8.97 32.21
C LYS A 127 35.84 8.67 32.12
N THR A 128 36.29 7.52 32.63
CA THR A 128 37.72 7.19 32.78
C THR A 128 38.35 6.76 31.46
N THR A 129 37.60 5.97 30.68
CA THR A 129 38.09 5.39 29.41
C THR A 129 37.63 6.17 28.19
N LEU A 130 36.65 7.06 28.33
CA LEU A 130 35.99 7.77 27.26
C LEU A 130 35.39 6.81 26.19
N VAL A 131 35.04 5.61 26.62
CA VAL A 131 34.32 4.65 25.77
C VAL A 131 32.83 4.98 25.78
N PRO A 132 32.18 5.11 24.61
CA PRO A 132 30.75 5.36 24.54
C PRO A 132 29.98 4.23 25.24
N LEU A 133 29.06 4.58 26.10
CA LEU A 133 28.15 3.63 26.77
C LEU A 133 26.89 3.34 25.93
N CYS A 134 26.56 4.23 24.99
CA CYS A 134 25.51 4.05 24.00
C CYS A 134 25.89 4.74 22.68
N ASN A 135 25.11 4.53 21.64
CA ASN A 135 25.19 5.35 20.42
C ASN A 135 24.80 6.80 20.75
N ALA A 136 25.38 7.75 20.01
CA ALA A 136 24.99 9.16 20.14
C ALA A 136 23.51 9.32 19.74
N VAL A 137 22.76 10.03 20.57
CA VAL A 137 21.37 10.39 20.29
C VAL A 137 21.35 11.76 19.62
N SER A 138 20.73 11.88 18.45
CA SER A 138 20.63 13.16 17.74
C SER A 138 19.23 13.71 17.88
N PHE A 139 19.15 14.99 18.27
CA PHE A 139 17.94 15.79 18.23
C PHE A 139 18.19 16.87 17.19
N ASP A 140 17.58 16.73 16.03
CA ASP A 140 17.58 17.86 15.11
C ASP A 140 16.55 18.91 15.55
N ALA A 141 16.50 20.03 14.84
CA ALA A 141 15.55 21.10 15.13
C ALA A 141 14.08 20.70 15.02
N SER A 142 13.77 19.45 14.65
CA SER A 142 12.42 18.92 14.41
C SER A 142 11.83 18.06 15.54
N GLY A 143 12.61 17.75 16.59
CA GLY A 143 12.12 17.03 17.76
C GLY A 143 12.94 15.81 18.18
N ALA A 144 12.62 15.26 19.34
CA ALA A 144 13.32 14.12 19.91
C ALA A 144 12.94 12.83 19.17
N TYR A 145 13.92 12.02 18.78
CA TYR A 145 13.74 10.65 18.34
C TYR A 145 13.82 9.71 19.54
N GLU A 146 12.79 8.93 19.75
CA GLU A 146 12.93 7.71 20.54
C GLU A 146 13.69 6.69 19.68
N THR A 147 14.96 6.46 19.99
CA THR A 147 15.72 5.41 19.35
C THR A 147 15.58 4.14 20.17
N GLU A 148 14.80 3.18 19.72
CA GLU A 148 14.87 1.82 20.23
C GLU A 148 16.21 1.19 19.79
N SER A 149 17.29 1.44 20.51
CA SER A 149 18.57 0.79 20.25
C SER A 149 18.67 -0.50 21.07
N TYR A 150 18.92 -1.62 20.43
CA TYR A 150 19.15 -2.90 21.04
C TYR A 150 20.56 -3.41 20.72
N ASN A 151 21.36 -3.75 21.75
CA ASN A 151 22.73 -4.27 21.60
C ASN A 151 23.64 -3.53 20.60
N GLY A 152 23.45 -2.21 20.40
CA GLY A 152 24.25 -1.42 19.46
C GLY A 152 23.66 -1.35 18.05
N GLY A 153 22.50 -1.89 17.81
CA GLY A 153 21.72 -1.79 16.59
C GLY A 153 20.35 -1.18 16.85
N TYR A 154 19.61 -0.97 15.80
CA TYR A 154 18.23 -0.51 15.78
C TYR A 154 17.34 -1.68 15.45
N LEU A 155 16.04 -1.61 15.79
CA LEU A 155 15.10 -2.64 15.41
C LEU A 155 14.37 -2.21 14.13
N SER A 156 14.30 -3.13 13.16
CA SER A 156 13.48 -2.98 11.96
C SER A 156 12.00 -2.86 12.30
N ARG A 157 11.17 -2.56 11.29
CA ARG A 157 9.74 -2.80 11.41
C ARG A 157 9.48 -4.25 11.79
N ASP A 158 8.38 -4.48 12.50
CA ASP A 158 7.97 -5.83 12.85
C ASP A 158 7.65 -6.64 11.58
N ILE A 159 8.16 -7.87 11.50
CA ILE A 159 7.78 -8.78 10.42
C ILE A 159 6.44 -9.46 10.68
N ILE A 160 5.93 -9.36 11.91
CA ILE A 160 4.59 -9.81 12.30
C ILE A 160 3.57 -8.74 11.93
N ILE A 161 2.49 -9.15 11.32
CA ILE A 161 1.31 -8.31 11.05
C ILE A 161 0.44 -8.36 12.30
N ASP A 162 0.07 -7.18 12.83
CA ASP A 162 -0.73 -7.04 14.03
C ASP A 162 -0.17 -7.84 15.24
N PRO A 163 1.01 -7.46 15.75
CA PRO A 163 1.70 -8.20 16.82
C PRO A 163 0.93 -8.17 18.15
N SER A 164 0.04 -7.19 18.36
CA SER A 164 -0.74 -6.98 19.59
C SER A 164 -2.24 -7.12 19.37
N PHE A 165 -2.69 -7.68 18.24
CA PHE A 165 -4.10 -7.94 17.92
C PHE A 165 -5.01 -6.70 18.00
N GLU A 166 -4.45 -5.51 17.74
CA GLU A 166 -5.17 -4.25 17.82
C GLU A 166 -5.90 -3.89 16.53
N ASP A 167 -5.47 -4.43 15.38
CA ASP A 167 -6.09 -4.20 14.10
C ASP A 167 -7.34 -5.06 13.91
N ASP A 168 -8.37 -4.43 13.40
CA ASP A 168 -9.68 -4.92 13.00
C ASP A 168 -10.49 -5.78 14.01
N SER A 169 -11.70 -5.34 14.27
CA SER A 169 -12.71 -5.97 15.12
C SER A 169 -13.21 -7.36 14.66
N ARG A 170 -12.84 -7.87 13.49
CA ARG A 170 -13.49 -9.03 12.84
C ARG A 170 -12.60 -10.20 12.50
N SER A 171 -11.31 -9.97 12.32
CA SER A 171 -10.34 -11.02 12.12
C SER A 171 -9.10 -10.69 12.93
N VAL A 172 -8.40 -11.70 13.36
CA VAL A 172 -7.05 -11.59 13.90
C VAL A 172 -6.12 -11.39 12.70
N MET A 173 -6.02 -10.16 12.18
CA MET A 173 -5.41 -9.81 10.90
C MET A 173 -4.07 -10.51 10.70
N GLY A 174 -3.97 -11.29 9.62
CA GLY A 174 -2.77 -12.08 9.31
C GLY A 174 -2.61 -13.37 10.13
N TRP A 175 -3.28 -13.49 11.27
CA TRP A 175 -3.23 -14.66 12.12
C TRP A 175 -4.29 -15.69 11.72
N ASN A 176 -3.93 -16.96 11.81
CA ASN A 176 -4.77 -18.10 11.44
C ASN A 176 -4.68 -19.20 12.48
N PRO A 177 -5.75 -19.98 12.69
CA PRO A 177 -5.64 -21.18 13.50
C PRO A 177 -4.67 -22.16 12.85
N ARG A 178 -3.92 -22.89 13.67
CA ARG A 178 -3.08 -23.99 13.23
C ARG A 178 -3.73 -25.30 13.68
N SER A 179 -3.98 -26.18 12.72
CA SER A 179 -4.68 -27.46 12.93
C SER A 179 -6.15 -27.27 13.37
N ALA A 180 -6.59 -27.89 14.48
CA ALA A 180 -7.98 -27.89 14.92
C ALA A 180 -8.37 -26.74 15.86
N SER A 181 -7.43 -25.87 16.23
CA SER A 181 -7.71 -24.74 17.13
C SER A 181 -8.67 -23.73 16.51
N GLU A 182 -9.34 -22.98 17.35
CA GLU A 182 -10.05 -21.76 17.01
C GLU A 182 -9.34 -20.56 17.62
N ILE A 183 -9.34 -19.43 16.91
CA ILE A 183 -8.75 -18.19 17.39
C ILE A 183 -9.80 -17.09 17.40
N GLN A 184 -9.79 -16.29 18.44
CA GLN A 184 -10.73 -15.19 18.63
C GLN A 184 -10.03 -14.00 19.27
N ARG A 185 -10.13 -12.83 18.64
CA ARG A 185 -9.74 -11.57 19.24
C ARG A 185 -10.66 -11.27 20.41
N THR A 186 -10.11 -10.85 21.54
CA THR A 186 -10.87 -10.59 22.76
C THR A 186 -10.27 -9.44 23.56
N ALA A 187 -11.12 -8.76 24.32
CA ALA A 187 -10.74 -7.76 25.30
C ALA A 187 -10.78 -8.30 26.74
N ASP A 188 -11.03 -9.60 26.94
CA ASP A 188 -11.14 -10.18 28.27
C ASP A 188 -9.83 -10.10 29.04
N TYR A 189 -8.71 -10.28 28.34
CA TYR A 189 -7.35 -10.16 28.87
C TYR A 189 -6.48 -9.51 27.78
N ALA A 190 -5.75 -8.44 28.09
CA ALA A 190 -4.77 -7.82 27.23
C ALA A 190 -3.45 -7.63 27.98
N PHE A 191 -2.33 -7.85 27.30
CA PHE A 191 -0.99 -7.57 27.81
C PHE A 191 -0.51 -6.22 27.30
N ASP A 192 -0.68 -5.98 26.00
CA ASP A 192 -0.37 -4.72 25.34
C ASP A 192 -1.67 -4.10 24.82
N LYS A 193 -1.94 -2.87 25.21
CA LYS A 193 -3.11 -2.08 24.80
C LYS A 193 -4.46 -2.71 25.24
N ASN A 194 -5.36 -3.03 24.27
CA ASN A 194 -6.76 -3.32 24.56
C ASN A 194 -7.20 -4.75 24.26
N TYR A 195 -6.47 -5.45 23.39
CA TYR A 195 -6.88 -6.75 22.88
C TYR A 195 -5.78 -7.78 22.92
N SER A 196 -6.19 -9.02 22.92
CA SER A 196 -5.35 -10.19 22.75
C SER A 196 -6.06 -11.20 21.86
N CYS A 197 -5.42 -12.33 21.57
CA CYS A 197 -6.05 -13.45 20.89
C CYS A 197 -6.23 -14.65 21.80
N LYS A 198 -7.47 -15.12 21.95
CA LYS A 198 -7.78 -16.39 22.60
C LYS A 198 -7.60 -17.54 21.61
N VAL A 199 -6.86 -18.57 22.01
CA VAL A 199 -6.70 -19.84 21.27
C VAL A 199 -7.43 -20.93 22.04
N SER A 200 -8.45 -21.53 21.43
CA SER A 200 -9.41 -22.43 22.05
C SER A 200 -9.74 -23.65 21.17
N ASN A 201 -10.60 -24.52 21.65
CA ASN A 201 -11.04 -25.73 20.95
C ASN A 201 -9.87 -26.62 20.48
N ARG A 202 -8.82 -26.70 21.28
CA ARG A 202 -7.61 -27.44 20.98
C ARG A 202 -7.83 -28.94 21.22
N VAL A 203 -7.46 -29.77 20.26
CA VAL A 203 -7.56 -31.26 20.33
C VAL A 203 -6.19 -31.87 20.57
N TRP A 204 -5.14 -31.23 20.03
CA TRP A 204 -3.75 -31.69 20.16
C TRP A 204 -2.88 -30.59 20.79
N ALA A 205 -1.81 -30.98 21.44
CA ALA A 205 -0.84 -30.01 21.98
C ALA A 205 -0.25 -29.08 20.87
N SER A 206 -0.17 -29.57 19.65
CA SER A 206 0.29 -28.80 18.48
C SER A 206 -0.76 -27.88 17.85
N ASP A 207 -2.01 -27.89 18.33
CA ASP A 207 -3.03 -26.95 17.88
C ASP A 207 -2.69 -25.58 18.46
N ALA A 208 -2.59 -24.58 17.59
CA ALA A 208 -1.90 -23.35 17.88
C ALA A 208 -2.46 -22.17 17.08
N ILE A 209 -1.82 -21.05 17.19
CA ILE A 209 -2.00 -19.88 16.33
C ILE A 209 -0.77 -19.70 15.46
N ARG A 210 -0.95 -19.29 14.19
CA ARG A 210 0.15 -19.08 13.24
C ARG A 210 -0.07 -17.87 12.35
N GLN A 211 1.04 -17.37 11.80
CA GLN A 211 1.03 -16.34 10.76
C GLN A 211 2.03 -16.69 9.66
N ASP A 212 1.66 -16.43 8.40
CA ASP A 212 2.58 -16.46 7.25
C ASP A 212 3.42 -15.17 7.27
N ILE A 213 4.73 -15.34 7.38
CA ILE A 213 5.71 -14.24 7.41
C ILE A 213 6.63 -14.25 6.19
N THR A 214 6.29 -15.00 5.15
CA THR A 214 7.15 -15.25 3.97
C THR A 214 7.68 -13.98 3.35
N GLU A 215 6.81 -13.06 2.96
CA GLU A 215 7.20 -11.86 2.23
C GLU A 215 7.98 -10.88 3.12
N ASN A 216 7.57 -10.75 4.38
CA ASN A 216 8.26 -9.87 5.33
C ASN A 216 9.66 -10.40 5.65
N LEU A 217 9.79 -11.71 5.82
CA LEU A 217 11.09 -12.33 6.08
C LEU A 217 12.01 -12.29 4.85
N LYS A 218 11.47 -12.41 3.62
CA LYS A 218 12.23 -12.21 2.37
C LYS A 218 12.82 -10.82 2.29
N LYS A 219 12.03 -9.79 2.62
CA LYS A 219 12.50 -8.39 2.63
C LYS A 219 13.58 -8.17 3.68
N SER A 220 13.40 -8.72 4.87
CA SER A 220 14.33 -8.53 5.99
C SER A 220 15.60 -9.34 5.84
N GLY A 221 15.55 -10.55 5.22
CA GLY A 221 16.69 -11.41 4.96
C GLY A 221 17.33 -12.01 6.23
N SER A 222 18.52 -12.59 6.08
CA SER A 222 19.28 -13.17 7.19
C SER A 222 19.79 -12.12 8.16
N GLY A 223 19.94 -12.48 9.44
CA GLY A 223 20.50 -11.59 10.44
C GLY A 223 20.10 -11.94 11.87
N GLU A 224 20.46 -11.06 12.80
CA GLU A 224 20.01 -11.12 14.18
C GLU A 224 18.62 -10.52 14.28
N TYR A 225 17.72 -11.22 14.99
CA TYR A 225 16.35 -10.80 15.23
C TYR A 225 16.03 -10.81 16.71
N ARG A 226 15.31 -9.81 17.18
CA ARG A 226 14.68 -9.82 18.50
C ARG A 226 13.30 -10.46 18.37
N VAL A 227 13.08 -11.52 19.13
CA VAL A 227 11.82 -12.27 19.17
C VAL A 227 11.22 -12.15 20.56
N ARG A 228 9.94 -11.79 20.63
CA ARG A 228 9.18 -11.66 21.87
C ARG A 228 7.78 -12.20 21.68
N TYR A 229 7.21 -12.80 22.73
CA TYR A 229 5.80 -13.14 22.81
C TYR A 229 5.35 -13.21 24.24
N SER A 230 4.05 -13.00 24.48
CA SER A 230 3.42 -13.06 25.80
C SER A 230 2.24 -14.02 25.76
N VAL A 231 2.07 -14.84 26.80
CA VAL A 231 0.98 -15.80 26.92
C VAL A 231 0.34 -15.75 28.31
N LEU A 232 -0.95 -16.11 28.38
CA LEU A 232 -1.70 -16.27 29.62
C LEU A 232 -2.52 -17.57 29.53
N THR A 233 -2.53 -18.37 30.59
CA THR A 233 -3.36 -19.57 30.71
C THR A 233 -3.69 -19.87 32.19
N ASP A 234 -4.72 -20.63 32.41
CA ASP A 234 -5.08 -21.20 33.74
C ASP A 234 -4.40 -22.53 34.04
N ALA A 235 -3.65 -23.08 33.08
CA ALA A 235 -2.98 -24.37 33.22
C ALA A 235 -1.60 -24.24 33.89
N VAL A 236 -1.29 -25.16 34.82
CA VAL A 236 -0.02 -25.25 35.57
C VAL A 236 0.92 -26.25 34.90
N ASP A 237 2.23 -26.02 35.05
CA ASP A 237 3.30 -26.87 34.50
C ASP A 237 3.20 -27.11 32.97
N VAL A 238 2.71 -26.11 32.24
CA VAL A 238 2.68 -26.17 30.78
C VAL A 238 3.85 -25.40 30.18
N ASN A 239 4.31 -25.85 29.01
CA ASN A 239 5.41 -25.23 28.30
C ASN A 239 4.91 -24.60 26.98
N PHE A 240 5.14 -23.33 26.80
CA PHE A 240 4.92 -22.64 25.51
C PHE A 240 6.23 -22.51 24.76
N GLN A 241 6.12 -22.46 23.43
CA GLN A 241 7.22 -22.11 22.56
C GLN A 241 6.75 -21.29 21.36
N ILE A 242 7.62 -20.41 20.87
CA ILE A 242 7.46 -19.77 19.58
C ILE A 242 8.39 -20.43 18.56
N ILE A 243 7.90 -20.69 17.37
CA ILE A 243 8.64 -21.33 16.29
C ILE A 243 8.55 -20.49 15.03
N ILE A 244 9.72 -20.28 14.40
CA ILE A 244 9.85 -19.72 13.07
C ILE A 244 10.28 -20.86 12.15
N ALA A 245 9.39 -21.26 11.23
CA ALA A 245 9.61 -22.41 10.35
C ALA A 245 9.76 -21.92 8.89
N LEU A 246 10.82 -22.37 8.23
CA LEU A 246 11.08 -22.12 6.82
C LEU A 246 10.91 -23.42 6.03
N TYR A 247 10.30 -23.33 4.85
CA TYR A 247 10.00 -24.48 4.01
C TYR A 247 10.55 -24.27 2.61
N ASP A 248 10.96 -25.36 1.97
CA ASP A 248 11.29 -25.39 0.54
C ASP A 248 10.01 -25.45 -0.32
N LYS A 249 10.17 -25.45 -1.63
CA LYS A 249 9.05 -25.53 -2.60
C LYS A 249 8.23 -26.83 -2.51
N ASN A 250 8.73 -27.86 -1.85
CA ASN A 250 8.03 -29.13 -1.66
C ASN A 250 7.33 -29.20 -0.29
N GLY A 251 7.33 -28.10 0.48
CA GLY A 251 6.80 -28.05 1.84
C GLY A 251 7.66 -28.75 2.88
N VAL A 252 8.90 -29.09 2.54
CA VAL A 252 9.84 -29.69 3.49
C VAL A 252 10.51 -28.60 4.30
N ARG A 253 10.49 -28.75 5.63
CA ARG A 253 11.13 -27.80 6.54
C ARG A 253 12.64 -27.78 6.31
N THR A 254 13.17 -26.62 5.88
CA THR A 254 14.58 -26.42 5.51
C THR A 254 15.46 -25.99 6.67
N SER A 255 14.88 -25.41 7.70
CA SER A 255 15.59 -24.98 8.88
C SER A 255 15.41 -25.97 10.03
N ALA A 256 16.47 -26.65 10.40
CA ALA A 256 16.53 -27.33 11.66
C ALA A 256 16.78 -26.28 12.77
N LYS A 257 15.72 -25.77 13.40
CA LYS A 257 15.81 -24.91 14.58
C LYS A 257 16.49 -23.55 14.32
N PRO A 258 15.79 -22.58 13.70
CA PRO A 258 16.34 -21.22 13.60
C PRO A 258 16.45 -20.50 14.95
N VAL A 259 15.83 -21.02 16.00
CA VAL A 259 15.84 -20.48 17.36
C VAL A 259 16.38 -21.52 18.30
N PRO A 260 17.35 -21.20 19.17
CA PRO A 260 17.73 -22.08 20.24
C PRO A 260 16.50 -22.36 21.10
N TRP A 261 16.03 -23.59 21.10
CA TRP A 261 14.77 -24.00 21.71
C TRP A 261 14.63 -23.61 23.18
N ASP A 262 15.74 -23.71 23.93
CA ASP A 262 15.87 -23.40 25.35
C ASP A 262 15.73 -21.92 25.73
N ALA A 263 15.66 -21.04 24.74
CA ALA A 263 15.74 -19.61 24.94
C ALA A 263 14.42 -18.86 24.84
N LEU A 264 13.41 -19.49 24.23
CA LEU A 264 12.09 -18.90 24.02
C LEU A 264 10.96 -19.78 24.56
N TYR A 265 11.25 -20.52 25.58
CA TYR A 265 10.25 -21.27 26.37
C TYR A 265 9.66 -20.37 27.45
N ILE A 266 8.35 -20.43 27.61
CA ILE A 266 7.65 -19.99 28.81
C ILE A 266 7.12 -21.24 29.53
N LYS A 267 7.49 -21.40 30.77
CA LYS A 267 6.95 -22.46 31.63
C LYS A 267 6.06 -21.84 32.68
N THR A 268 4.80 -22.25 32.73
CA THR A 268 3.86 -21.80 33.77
C THR A 268 4.06 -22.53 35.07
N ASP A 269 3.79 -21.87 36.16
CA ASP A 269 3.79 -22.42 37.51
C ASP A 269 2.54 -22.02 38.30
N ALA A 270 2.40 -22.48 39.53
CA ALA A 270 1.21 -22.21 40.32
C ALA A 270 1.08 -20.75 40.79
N GLU A 271 2.18 -19.97 40.76
CA GLU A 271 2.18 -18.55 41.17
C GLU A 271 1.72 -17.62 40.04
N HIS A 272 1.81 -18.06 38.75
CA HIS A 272 1.52 -17.29 37.57
C HIS A 272 0.26 -17.73 36.83
N ILE A 273 -0.65 -18.47 37.47
CA ILE A 273 -1.96 -18.83 36.87
C ILE A 273 -2.76 -17.55 36.58
N ASN A 274 -3.31 -17.47 35.37
CA ASN A 274 -4.08 -16.31 34.89
C ASN A 274 -3.29 -14.99 34.92
N GLN A 275 -1.96 -15.07 34.87
CA GLN A 275 -1.08 -13.91 34.71
C GLN A 275 -0.32 -13.99 33.42
N TRP A 276 -0.06 -12.83 32.81
CA TRP A 276 0.77 -12.76 31.63
C TRP A 276 2.21 -13.11 31.90
N MET A 277 2.75 -13.99 31.10
CA MET A 277 4.17 -14.36 31.11
C MET A 277 4.77 -14.07 29.73
N SER A 278 5.99 -13.52 29.72
CA SER A 278 6.67 -13.13 28.49
C SER A 278 8.02 -13.80 28.35
N ALA A 279 8.39 -14.12 27.12
CA ALA A 279 9.76 -14.49 26.75
C ALA A 279 10.28 -13.55 25.67
N GLU A 280 11.54 -13.14 25.79
CA GLU A 280 12.22 -12.27 24.85
C GLU A 280 13.68 -12.68 24.68
N LYS A 281 14.17 -12.73 23.44
CA LYS A 281 15.58 -13.02 23.15
C LYS A 281 15.98 -12.60 21.74
N SER A 282 17.29 -12.28 21.57
CA SER A 282 17.94 -12.19 20.27
C SER A 282 18.28 -13.56 19.70
N VAL A 283 17.96 -13.79 18.44
CA VAL A 283 18.20 -15.03 17.71
C VAL A 283 18.76 -14.72 16.33
N ASN A 284 19.71 -15.55 15.85
CA ASN A 284 20.18 -15.46 14.46
C ASN A 284 19.29 -16.30 13.55
N ILE A 285 18.64 -15.68 12.60
CA ILE A 285 17.86 -16.35 11.56
C ILE A 285 18.67 -16.36 10.27
N THR A 286 18.97 -17.56 9.77
CA THR A 286 19.55 -17.75 8.44
C THR A 286 18.43 -18.04 7.44
N VAL A 287 18.24 -17.15 6.49
CA VAL A 287 17.25 -17.29 5.43
C VAL A 287 17.97 -17.85 4.20
N PRO A 288 17.68 -19.11 3.78
CA PRO A 288 18.28 -19.69 2.58
C PRO A 288 17.79 -18.95 1.33
N GLU A 289 18.67 -18.74 0.32
CA GLU A 289 18.32 -18.04 -0.91
C GLU A 289 17.10 -18.63 -1.66
N ASN A 290 16.86 -19.92 -1.48
CA ASN A 290 15.82 -20.68 -2.18
C ASN A 290 14.68 -21.14 -1.25
N PHE A 291 14.50 -20.54 -0.08
CA PHE A 291 13.33 -20.87 0.73
C PHE A 291 12.04 -20.41 0.03
N TYR A 292 10.99 -21.18 0.17
CA TYR A 292 9.72 -20.96 -0.51
C TYR A 292 8.73 -20.21 0.36
N SER A 293 8.54 -20.67 1.60
CA SER A 293 7.63 -20.05 2.56
C SER A 293 8.17 -20.07 3.99
N ALA A 294 7.66 -19.18 4.81
CA ALA A 294 7.98 -19.09 6.23
C ALA A 294 6.71 -18.83 7.05
N GLU A 295 6.58 -19.50 8.18
CA GLU A 295 5.53 -19.23 9.14
C GLU A 295 6.10 -19.08 10.55
N VAL A 296 5.42 -18.29 11.36
CA VAL A 296 5.59 -18.26 12.81
C VAL A 296 4.37 -18.89 13.46
N TYR A 297 4.58 -19.63 14.54
CA TYR A 297 3.48 -20.13 15.37
C TYR A 297 3.88 -20.23 16.82
N VAL A 298 2.87 -20.08 17.70
CA VAL A 298 3.02 -20.23 19.16
C VAL A 298 2.14 -21.37 19.61
N GLU A 299 2.74 -22.37 20.26
CA GLU A 299 2.07 -23.58 20.71
C GLU A 299 2.37 -23.90 22.16
N MET A 300 1.46 -24.60 22.79
CA MET A 300 1.60 -25.20 24.15
C MET A 300 1.93 -26.68 23.98
N LEU A 301 3.05 -27.13 24.51
CA LEU A 301 3.64 -28.45 24.18
C LEU A 301 3.00 -29.65 24.88
N ASN A 302 2.51 -29.50 26.09
CA ASN A 302 2.15 -30.64 26.96
C ASN A 302 0.74 -30.55 27.55
N ASN A 303 -0.10 -29.66 26.98
CA ASN A 303 -1.48 -29.47 27.43
C ASN A 303 -2.36 -28.99 26.27
N ILE A 304 -3.67 -29.15 26.39
CA ILE A 304 -4.69 -28.73 25.43
C ILE A 304 -5.63 -27.63 25.95
N SER A 305 -5.35 -27.10 27.15
CA SER A 305 -6.14 -25.96 27.69
C SER A 305 -6.14 -24.75 26.75
N ASP A 306 -7.15 -23.92 26.87
CA ASP A 306 -7.20 -22.61 26.20
C ASP A 306 -6.04 -21.75 26.70
N PHE A 307 -5.58 -20.85 25.84
CA PHE A 307 -4.61 -19.82 26.22
C PHE A 307 -4.87 -18.51 25.47
N TYR A 308 -4.31 -17.45 25.99
CA TYR A 308 -4.30 -16.14 25.35
C TYR A 308 -2.87 -15.83 24.92
N ILE A 309 -2.73 -15.16 23.78
CA ILE A 309 -1.46 -14.66 23.27
C ILE A 309 -1.58 -13.18 22.96
N ASP A 310 -0.52 -12.44 23.25
CA ASP A 310 -0.42 -11.03 22.95
C ASP A 310 1.04 -10.62 22.74
N PHE A 311 1.26 -9.46 22.09
CA PHE A 311 2.58 -8.89 21.82
C PHE A 311 3.57 -9.90 21.22
N CYS A 312 3.16 -10.59 20.16
CA CYS A 312 4.05 -11.47 19.40
C CYS A 312 4.81 -10.64 18.35
N SER A 313 6.08 -10.34 18.62
CA SER A 313 6.90 -9.42 17.84
C SER A 313 8.21 -10.08 17.38
N ILE A 314 8.58 -9.87 16.11
CA ILE A 314 9.83 -10.34 15.52
C ILE A 314 10.43 -9.21 14.70
N ARG A 315 11.52 -8.60 15.19
CA ARG A 315 12.16 -7.43 14.55
C ARG A 315 13.65 -7.71 14.34
N LYS A 316 14.16 -7.39 13.14
CA LYS A 316 15.57 -7.54 12.81
C LYS A 316 16.40 -6.44 13.48
N VAL A 317 17.56 -6.81 13.97
CA VAL A 317 18.59 -5.85 14.41
C VAL A 317 19.28 -5.30 13.18
N ILE A 318 19.19 -3.99 12.95
CA ILE A 318 19.66 -3.30 11.74
C ILE A 318 20.59 -2.14 12.10
N THR A 319 21.29 -1.62 11.11
CA THR A 319 22.13 -0.42 11.27
C THR A 319 21.27 0.83 11.43
N TYR A 320 21.86 1.92 11.92
CA TYR A 320 21.17 3.21 11.97
C TYR A 320 20.74 3.71 10.58
N GLU A 321 21.57 3.50 9.57
CA GLU A 321 21.26 3.86 8.18
C GLU A 321 20.06 3.08 7.67
N ASP A 322 20.02 1.76 7.91
CA ASP A 322 18.87 0.93 7.55
C ASP A 322 17.61 1.31 8.33
N TYR A 323 17.76 1.63 9.63
CA TYR A 323 16.68 2.13 10.48
C TYR A 323 16.10 3.44 9.94
N LEU A 324 16.96 4.39 9.56
CA LEU A 324 16.54 5.64 8.93
C LEU A 324 15.84 5.35 7.58
N ALA A 325 16.35 4.44 6.79
CA ALA A 325 15.75 4.05 5.50
C ALA A 325 14.37 3.40 5.70
N GLU A 326 14.21 2.51 6.68
CA GLU A 326 12.92 1.90 7.02
C GLU A 326 11.94 2.90 7.63
N ASN A 327 12.44 3.85 8.41
CA ASN A 327 11.65 4.90 9.06
C ASN A 327 11.69 6.22 8.29
N ALA A 328 12.21 6.25 7.05
CA ALA A 328 12.21 7.42 6.16
C ALA A 328 10.81 8.03 5.93
N TYR A 329 9.77 7.37 6.39
CA TYR A 329 8.43 7.92 6.53
C TYR A 329 8.36 9.17 7.45
N PHE A 330 9.33 9.37 8.36
CA PHE A 330 9.42 10.54 9.24
C PHE A 330 10.48 11.56 8.82
N CYS A 331 11.41 11.19 7.94
CA CYS A 331 12.40 12.06 7.31
C CYS A 331 12.22 11.99 5.79
N GLU A 332 11.03 12.29 5.28
CA GLU A 332 10.87 12.51 3.84
C GLU A 332 11.78 13.66 3.46
N ILE A 333 12.62 13.45 2.44
CA ILE A 333 13.19 14.56 1.68
C ILE A 333 12.06 15.53 1.42
N ASP A 334 12.18 16.76 1.89
CA ASP A 334 11.14 17.75 1.68
C ASP A 334 11.22 18.26 0.26
N THR A 335 10.82 17.40 -0.67
CA THR A 335 10.89 17.67 -2.10
C THR A 335 10.19 18.97 -2.45
N ALA A 336 9.08 19.29 -1.77
CA ALA A 336 8.39 20.55 -1.97
C ALA A 336 9.28 21.75 -1.63
N ARG A 337 10.03 21.71 -0.52
CA ARG A 337 10.93 22.78 -0.11
C ARG A 337 12.20 22.83 -0.96
N GLU A 338 12.77 21.68 -1.31
CA GLU A 338 13.94 21.64 -2.21
C GLU A 338 13.62 22.24 -3.57
N LEU A 339 12.43 21.96 -4.12
CA LEU A 339 11.97 22.52 -5.38
C LEU A 339 11.74 24.02 -5.29
N GLU A 340 11.16 24.52 -4.20
CA GLU A 340 11.03 25.96 -3.98
C GLU A 340 12.40 26.67 -3.98
N ASN A 341 13.42 26.05 -3.40
CA ASN A 341 14.77 26.58 -3.37
C ASN A 341 15.45 26.66 -4.76
N LEU A 342 15.07 25.76 -5.70
CA LEU A 342 15.58 25.78 -7.08
C LEU A 342 15.06 26.97 -7.91
N ILE A 343 13.87 27.48 -7.58
CA ILE A 343 13.24 28.57 -8.35
C ILE A 343 13.96 29.90 -8.16
N GLY A 344 14.65 30.14 -7.05
CA GLY A 344 15.28 31.41 -6.74
C GLY A 344 14.25 32.53 -6.49
N LYS A 345 14.06 33.46 -7.42
CA LYS A 345 13.07 34.53 -7.26
C LYS A 345 11.67 34.04 -7.71
N LYS A 346 10.76 33.81 -6.77
CA LYS A 346 9.35 33.42 -7.05
C LYS A 346 8.65 34.36 -8.03
N SER A 347 9.02 35.65 -8.06
CA SER A 347 8.45 36.67 -8.99
C SER A 347 8.67 36.37 -10.46
N ASP A 348 9.71 35.63 -10.82
CA ASP A 348 10.09 35.32 -12.21
C ASP A 348 9.35 34.07 -12.74
N TYR A 349 8.55 33.43 -11.90
CA TYR A 349 7.78 32.24 -12.21
C TYR A 349 6.28 32.48 -12.19
N ALA A 350 5.58 31.83 -13.10
CA ALA A 350 4.14 31.64 -13.01
C ALA A 350 3.90 30.39 -12.12
N SER A 351 2.93 30.51 -11.20
CA SER A 351 2.45 29.38 -10.37
C SER A 351 0.97 29.22 -10.65
N ILE A 352 0.57 28.05 -11.10
CA ILE A 352 -0.79 27.71 -11.52
C ILE A 352 -1.28 26.52 -10.74
N HIS A 353 -2.46 26.62 -10.15
CA HIS A 353 -3.16 25.54 -9.45
C HIS A 353 -4.41 25.19 -10.27
N PRO A 354 -4.37 24.10 -11.05
CA PRO A 354 -5.49 23.73 -11.89
C PRO A 354 -6.67 23.26 -11.05
N LYS A 355 -7.87 23.61 -11.49
CA LYS A 355 -9.11 23.15 -10.86
C LYS A 355 -9.36 21.69 -11.22
N ASP A 356 -9.74 20.87 -10.21
CA ASP A 356 -10.18 19.49 -10.38
C ASP A 356 -11.40 19.36 -11.28
N THR A 357 -11.53 18.21 -11.93
CA THR A 357 -12.76 17.79 -12.60
C THR A 357 -13.26 16.47 -12.04
N ASN A 358 -14.59 16.35 -11.87
CA ASN A 358 -15.28 15.13 -11.53
C ASN A 358 -15.89 14.45 -12.78
N GLU A 359 -15.57 14.94 -13.97
CA GLU A 359 -15.97 14.29 -15.20
C GLU A 359 -15.30 12.93 -15.36
N VAL A 360 -16.00 11.98 -15.94
CA VAL A 360 -15.42 10.67 -16.22
C VAL A 360 -14.41 10.77 -17.34
N LEU A 361 -13.16 10.43 -17.02
CA LEU A 361 -12.06 10.40 -17.96
C LEU A 361 -11.88 9.00 -18.54
N LYS A 362 -12.19 8.82 -19.81
CA LYS A 362 -11.84 7.59 -20.53
C LYS A 362 -10.34 7.59 -20.84
N ASN A 363 -9.59 6.88 -20.03
CA ASN A 363 -8.15 6.69 -20.14
C ASN A 363 -7.82 5.25 -20.49
N PRO A 364 -6.72 4.98 -21.21
CA PRO A 364 -6.32 3.61 -21.54
C PRO A 364 -5.82 2.83 -20.30
N TYR A 365 -5.81 1.52 -20.39
CA TYR A 365 -5.23 0.58 -19.40
C TYR A 365 -5.78 0.70 -17.97
N LYS A 366 -7.07 0.99 -17.82
CA LYS A 366 -7.74 1.12 -16.52
C LYS A 366 -9.25 1.00 -16.59
N GLY A 367 -9.91 0.95 -15.42
CA GLY A 367 -11.31 1.32 -15.24
C GLY A 367 -12.30 0.17 -15.33
N LEU A 368 -13.53 0.47 -15.73
CA LEU A 368 -14.65 -0.46 -15.72
C LEU A 368 -14.69 -1.30 -16.98
N ASN A 369 -14.97 -2.61 -16.81
CA ASN A 369 -15.20 -3.55 -17.89
C ASN A 369 -16.69 -3.63 -18.21
N TYR A 370 -17.07 -3.32 -19.44
CA TYR A 370 -18.37 -3.64 -20.02
C TYR A 370 -18.35 -5.09 -20.50
N TYR A 371 -18.87 -6.01 -19.69
CA TYR A 371 -18.88 -7.44 -20.03
C TYR A 371 -19.90 -7.76 -21.12
N THR A 372 -19.53 -8.56 -22.11
CA THR A 372 -20.41 -9.09 -23.13
C THR A 372 -20.09 -10.54 -23.50
N THR A 373 -21.11 -11.31 -23.86
CA THR A 373 -20.99 -12.65 -24.44
C THR A 373 -21.13 -12.65 -25.98
N ARG A 374 -21.32 -11.46 -26.58
CA ARG A 374 -21.47 -11.32 -28.02
C ARG A 374 -20.09 -11.40 -28.70
N LEU A 375 -20.04 -12.13 -29.79
CA LEU A 375 -18.84 -12.20 -30.64
C LEU A 375 -18.77 -11.02 -31.63
N ASP A 376 -19.88 -10.48 -32.06
CA ASP A 376 -20.03 -9.35 -32.97
C ASP A 376 -20.50 -8.12 -32.18
N PHE A 377 -19.63 -7.11 -32.07
CA PHE A 377 -19.87 -5.91 -31.27
C PHE A 377 -20.67 -4.84 -32.01
N SER A 378 -20.82 -4.92 -33.32
CA SER A 378 -21.66 -4.00 -34.09
C SER A 378 -23.10 -3.95 -33.57
N LYS A 379 -23.54 -4.98 -32.83
CA LYS A 379 -24.86 -5.09 -32.20
C LYS A 379 -24.90 -4.67 -30.73
N LEU A 380 -23.77 -4.18 -30.17
CA LEU A 380 -23.74 -3.60 -28.83
C LEU A 380 -24.22 -2.15 -28.88
N ASN A 381 -25.03 -1.79 -27.92
CA ASN A 381 -25.34 -0.38 -27.72
C ASN A 381 -24.41 0.23 -26.68
N LEU A 382 -23.37 0.92 -27.14
CA LEU A 382 -22.40 1.62 -26.28
C LEU A 382 -22.73 3.11 -26.05
N SER A 383 -23.95 3.56 -26.43
CA SER A 383 -24.38 4.94 -26.22
C SER A 383 -25.00 5.21 -24.86
N GLY A 384 -25.29 4.18 -24.08
CA GLY A 384 -25.85 4.30 -22.73
C GLY A 384 -24.87 4.87 -21.71
N ASP A 385 -25.38 5.32 -20.56
CA ASP A 385 -24.56 5.95 -19.53
C ASP A 385 -23.58 4.96 -18.86
N GLY A 386 -23.96 3.70 -18.70
CA GLY A 386 -23.07 2.65 -18.23
C GLY A 386 -21.91 2.37 -19.18
N ALA A 387 -22.15 2.40 -20.50
CA ALA A 387 -21.09 2.29 -21.50
C ALA A 387 -20.17 3.52 -21.54
N LYS A 388 -20.74 4.71 -21.35
CA LYS A 388 -19.97 5.97 -21.33
C LYS A 388 -18.95 6.00 -20.18
N ILE A 389 -19.22 5.36 -19.04
CA ILE A 389 -18.31 5.27 -17.90
C ILE A 389 -17.33 4.09 -17.99
N SER A 390 -17.51 3.16 -18.95
CA SER A 390 -16.65 1.97 -19.09
C SER A 390 -15.47 2.28 -20.01
N ASN A 391 -14.30 1.75 -19.64
CA ASN A 391 -13.05 1.95 -20.38
C ASN A 391 -12.72 0.74 -21.29
N VAL A 392 -13.24 -0.43 -20.97
CA VAL A 392 -12.94 -1.68 -21.64
C VAL A 392 -14.24 -2.42 -21.98
N VAL A 393 -14.37 -2.92 -23.20
CA VAL A 393 -15.32 -3.99 -23.51
C VAL A 393 -14.61 -5.31 -23.27
N TYR A 394 -15.12 -6.14 -22.39
CA TYR A 394 -14.53 -7.44 -22.10
C TYR A 394 -15.36 -8.58 -22.66
N ALA A 395 -14.74 -9.43 -23.46
CA ALA A 395 -15.41 -10.59 -24.06
C ALA A 395 -14.60 -11.87 -23.90
N ARG A 396 -15.31 -13.00 -23.76
CA ARG A 396 -14.72 -14.34 -23.67
C ARG A 396 -15.00 -15.10 -24.95
N TYR A 397 -13.92 -15.49 -25.65
CA TYR A 397 -13.97 -16.24 -26.89
C TYR A 397 -13.59 -17.71 -26.64
N GLY A 398 -14.36 -18.64 -27.15
CA GLY A 398 -13.98 -20.05 -27.18
C GLY A 398 -13.02 -20.33 -28.35
N TRP A 399 -12.00 -21.17 -28.13
CA TRP A 399 -11.07 -21.57 -29.17
C TRP A 399 -11.80 -22.10 -30.40
N ALA A 400 -12.86 -22.96 -30.24
CA ALA A 400 -13.65 -23.46 -31.34
C ALA A 400 -14.34 -22.39 -32.22
N ALA A 401 -14.66 -21.22 -31.63
CA ALA A 401 -15.22 -20.11 -32.37
C ALA A 401 -14.17 -19.35 -33.18
N LEU A 402 -12.95 -19.28 -32.65
CA LEU A 402 -11.82 -18.58 -33.27
C LEU A 402 -11.03 -19.43 -34.27
N GLU A 403 -11.08 -20.79 -34.15
CA GLU A 403 -10.50 -21.74 -35.09
C GLU A 403 -11.53 -22.87 -35.33
N PRO A 404 -12.62 -22.61 -36.11
CA PRO A 404 -13.69 -23.55 -36.34
C PRO A 404 -13.24 -24.76 -37.16
N GLU A 405 -12.28 -24.56 -38.05
CA GLU A 405 -11.60 -25.61 -38.82
C GLU A 405 -10.09 -25.50 -38.58
N ASP A 406 -9.40 -26.63 -38.64
CA ASP A 406 -7.96 -26.74 -38.41
C ASP A 406 -7.17 -25.78 -39.32
N GLY A 407 -6.58 -24.72 -38.72
CA GLY A 407 -5.80 -23.70 -39.43
C GLY A 407 -6.63 -22.56 -40.03
N VAL A 408 -7.94 -22.54 -39.83
CA VAL A 408 -8.83 -21.46 -40.30
C VAL A 408 -9.21 -20.57 -39.10
N TYR A 409 -8.71 -19.34 -39.10
CA TYR A 409 -8.83 -18.42 -37.96
C TYR A 409 -9.82 -17.30 -38.22
N ASN A 410 -10.76 -17.09 -37.31
CA ASN A 410 -11.75 -16.00 -37.33
C ASN A 410 -11.22 -14.74 -36.60
N PHE A 411 -10.01 -14.32 -36.92
CA PHE A 411 -9.37 -13.18 -36.28
C PHE A 411 -9.88 -11.82 -36.76
N ASP A 412 -10.42 -11.75 -37.98
CA ASP A 412 -10.97 -10.53 -38.54
C ASP A 412 -12.13 -9.98 -37.67
N GLN A 413 -12.97 -10.86 -37.13
CA GLN A 413 -14.03 -10.44 -36.21
C GLN A 413 -13.47 -9.79 -34.93
N ILE A 414 -12.34 -10.26 -34.43
CA ILE A 414 -11.68 -9.62 -33.27
C ILE A 414 -11.16 -8.25 -33.65
N GLU A 415 -10.58 -8.11 -34.83
CA GLU A 415 -10.08 -6.83 -35.36
C GLU A 415 -11.22 -5.82 -35.55
N GLU A 416 -12.36 -6.24 -36.09
CA GLU A 416 -13.55 -5.42 -36.18
C GLU A 416 -14.04 -4.96 -34.79
N ASN A 417 -14.03 -5.87 -33.81
CA ASN A 417 -14.42 -5.56 -32.43
C ASN A 417 -13.43 -4.58 -31.77
N ILE A 418 -12.12 -4.71 -32.02
CA ILE A 418 -11.10 -3.76 -31.54
C ILE A 418 -11.36 -2.38 -32.11
N ASN A 419 -11.63 -2.28 -33.42
CA ASN A 419 -11.93 -1.01 -34.08
C ASN A 419 -13.21 -0.38 -33.54
N TYR A 420 -14.26 -1.19 -33.36
CA TYR A 420 -15.52 -0.72 -32.76
C TYR A 420 -15.31 -0.19 -31.33
N CYS A 421 -14.51 -0.87 -30.50
CA CYS A 421 -14.16 -0.37 -29.19
C CYS A 421 -13.42 0.98 -29.25
N ALA A 422 -12.40 1.07 -30.12
CA ALA A 422 -11.60 2.29 -30.29
C ALA A 422 -12.44 3.49 -30.76
N GLU A 423 -13.37 3.29 -31.68
CA GLU A 423 -14.32 4.32 -32.14
C GLU A 423 -15.22 4.84 -31.02
N ASN A 424 -15.47 4.02 -30.00
CA ASN A 424 -16.24 4.40 -28.79
C ASN A 424 -15.34 4.87 -27.61
N GLY A 425 -14.04 5.09 -27.85
CA GLY A 425 -13.08 5.51 -26.84
C GLY A 425 -12.84 4.43 -25.75
N MET A 426 -12.93 3.16 -26.14
CA MET A 426 -12.74 2.00 -25.25
C MET A 426 -11.65 1.08 -25.82
N MET A 427 -11.12 0.22 -24.95
CA MET A 427 -10.20 -0.87 -25.32
C MET A 427 -10.93 -2.22 -25.30
N LEU A 428 -10.32 -3.24 -25.88
CA LEU A 428 -10.82 -4.61 -25.80
C LEU A 428 -10.04 -5.43 -24.77
N GLY A 429 -10.75 -6.03 -23.81
CA GLY A 429 -10.25 -7.10 -22.96
C GLY A 429 -10.67 -8.46 -23.52
N ILE A 430 -9.75 -9.41 -23.62
CA ILE A 430 -9.98 -10.70 -24.32
C ILE A 430 -9.74 -11.85 -23.35
N GLY A 431 -10.74 -12.74 -23.21
CA GLY A 431 -10.55 -14.06 -22.60
C GLY A 431 -10.56 -15.16 -23.66
N ILE A 432 -9.53 -15.98 -23.76
CA ILE A 432 -9.46 -17.12 -24.65
C ILE A 432 -9.62 -18.41 -23.85
N GLY A 433 -10.74 -19.08 -24.01
CA GLY A 433 -11.11 -20.28 -23.25
C GLY A 433 -11.18 -21.54 -24.09
N SER A 434 -11.07 -22.70 -23.46
CA SER A 434 -11.19 -24.03 -24.08
C SER A 434 -12.31 -24.85 -23.48
N THR A 435 -12.88 -24.47 -22.33
CA THR A 435 -13.98 -25.18 -21.68
C THR A 435 -14.90 -24.25 -20.92
N VAL A 436 -16.17 -24.28 -21.19
CA VAL A 436 -17.21 -23.65 -20.42
C VAL A 436 -18.32 -24.64 -20.12
N CYS A 437 -18.59 -24.86 -18.84
CA CYS A 437 -19.67 -25.71 -18.38
C CYS A 437 -20.43 -25.00 -17.26
N TYR A 438 -21.67 -24.67 -17.51
CA TYR A 438 -22.59 -24.19 -16.48
C TYR A 438 -23.37 -25.38 -15.91
N ASN A 439 -23.80 -25.28 -14.65
CA ASN A 439 -24.57 -26.30 -13.96
C ASN A 439 -25.96 -26.54 -14.54
N SER A 440 -26.35 -25.82 -15.61
CA SER A 440 -27.63 -25.97 -16.30
C SER A 440 -27.43 -26.50 -17.71
N ALA A 441 -28.35 -27.35 -18.16
CA ALA A 441 -28.32 -27.96 -19.50
C ALA A 441 -28.43 -26.95 -20.66
N SER A 442 -28.82 -25.69 -20.38
CA SER A 442 -28.98 -24.63 -21.38
C SER A 442 -27.72 -23.81 -21.65
N ASP A 443 -26.72 -23.86 -20.78
CA ASP A 443 -25.65 -22.87 -20.77
C ASP A 443 -24.23 -23.46 -20.96
N TYR A 444 -24.12 -24.74 -21.42
CA TYR A 444 -22.81 -25.30 -21.73
C TYR A 444 -22.39 -24.93 -23.14
N ARG A 445 -21.07 -24.80 -23.33
CA ARG A 445 -20.44 -24.47 -24.60
C ARG A 445 -19.23 -25.38 -24.86
N GLN A 446 -19.16 -25.99 -26.05
CA GLN A 446 -17.97 -26.73 -26.48
C GLN A 446 -16.96 -25.73 -27.05
N ASP A 447 -16.03 -25.26 -26.24
CA ASP A 447 -15.05 -24.26 -26.65
C ASP A 447 -13.76 -24.88 -27.21
N THR A 448 -13.50 -26.16 -26.96
CA THR A 448 -12.42 -26.91 -27.63
C THR A 448 -12.92 -27.37 -29.01
N PRO A 449 -12.17 -27.11 -30.11
CA PRO A 449 -12.59 -27.48 -31.45
C PRO A 449 -12.78 -29.01 -31.63
N GLY A 450 -13.87 -29.40 -32.28
CA GLY A 450 -14.15 -30.81 -32.50
C GLY A 450 -13.10 -31.56 -33.34
N TRP A 451 -12.49 -30.86 -34.27
CA TRP A 451 -11.43 -31.42 -35.12
C TRP A 451 -10.19 -31.88 -34.30
N LEU A 452 -9.95 -31.30 -33.15
CA LEU A 452 -8.86 -31.71 -32.26
C LEU A 452 -9.00 -33.22 -31.88
N PHE A 453 -10.22 -33.62 -31.56
CA PHE A 453 -10.51 -35.01 -31.17
C PHE A 453 -10.67 -35.93 -32.40
N THR A 454 -11.40 -35.48 -33.41
CA THR A 454 -11.74 -36.32 -34.59
C THR A 454 -10.60 -36.50 -35.58
N LYS A 455 -9.75 -35.47 -35.76
CA LYS A 455 -8.66 -35.51 -36.74
C LYS A 455 -7.34 -35.94 -36.09
N TYR A 456 -7.08 -35.51 -34.86
CA TYR A 456 -5.78 -35.71 -34.20
C TYR A 456 -5.82 -36.69 -33.05
N GLY A 457 -7.03 -37.13 -32.62
CA GLY A 457 -7.18 -38.10 -31.54
C GLY A 457 -6.72 -37.61 -30.16
N ALA A 458 -6.78 -36.28 -29.92
CA ALA A 458 -6.45 -35.73 -28.61
C ALA A 458 -7.26 -36.41 -27.50
N LYS A 459 -6.60 -36.69 -26.37
CA LYS A 459 -7.25 -37.32 -25.22
C LYS A 459 -8.28 -36.38 -24.58
N SER A 460 -9.41 -36.93 -24.19
CA SER A 460 -10.51 -36.18 -23.61
C SER A 460 -11.34 -37.01 -22.64
N TYR A 461 -12.08 -36.34 -21.79
CA TYR A 461 -13.14 -36.91 -20.94
C TYR A 461 -14.50 -36.50 -21.50
N ASP A 462 -15.40 -37.48 -21.68
CA ASP A 462 -16.78 -37.20 -22.09
C ASP A 462 -17.64 -36.90 -20.86
N LEU A 463 -18.02 -35.63 -20.71
CA LEU A 463 -18.89 -35.18 -19.61
C LEU A 463 -20.33 -35.09 -20.12
N LYS A 464 -21.21 -35.83 -19.51
CA LYS A 464 -22.65 -35.78 -19.81
C LYS A 464 -23.37 -34.79 -18.91
N ILE A 465 -23.98 -33.76 -19.51
CA ILE A 465 -24.80 -32.77 -18.81
C ILE A 465 -26.21 -32.75 -19.43
N GLY A 466 -27.19 -33.33 -18.73
CA GLY A 466 -28.51 -33.51 -19.28
C GLY A 466 -28.47 -34.46 -20.51
N ASN A 467 -28.91 -33.97 -21.67
CA ASN A 467 -28.87 -34.68 -22.94
C ASN A 467 -27.65 -34.38 -23.79
N ASN A 468 -26.73 -33.58 -23.30
CA ASN A 468 -25.57 -33.09 -24.06
C ASN A 468 -24.29 -33.77 -23.58
N ASN A 469 -23.36 -34.05 -24.52
CA ASN A 469 -22.05 -34.56 -24.27
C ASN A 469 -21.04 -33.46 -24.56
N LEU A 470 -20.23 -33.10 -23.54
CA LEU A 470 -19.14 -32.14 -23.62
C LEU A 470 -17.82 -32.90 -23.58
N LYS A 471 -16.92 -32.65 -24.54
CA LYS A 471 -15.57 -33.22 -24.51
C LYS A 471 -14.61 -32.24 -23.83
N ILE A 472 -14.11 -32.64 -22.65
CA ILE A 472 -13.10 -31.88 -21.93
C ILE A 472 -11.73 -32.46 -22.29
N PRO A 473 -10.79 -31.66 -22.85
CA PRO A 473 -9.48 -32.19 -23.21
C PRO A 473 -8.68 -32.53 -21.95
N TYR A 474 -7.78 -33.50 -22.06
CA TYR A 474 -6.69 -33.61 -21.09
C TYR A 474 -5.66 -32.56 -21.46
N TYR A 475 -5.55 -31.54 -20.64
CA TYR A 475 -4.74 -30.34 -20.92
C TYR A 475 -3.23 -30.61 -20.90
N ASN A 476 -2.78 -31.73 -20.37
CA ASN A 476 -1.41 -32.22 -20.47
C ASN A 476 -1.20 -33.20 -21.65
N ASP A 477 -2.23 -33.38 -22.49
CA ASP A 477 -2.07 -34.18 -23.72
C ASP A 477 -1.20 -33.43 -24.72
N ALA A 478 -0.22 -34.14 -25.31
CA ALA A 478 0.75 -33.52 -26.24
C ALA A 478 0.11 -32.94 -27.49
N VAL A 479 -0.98 -33.54 -27.96
CA VAL A 479 -1.72 -33.02 -29.13
C VAL A 479 -2.46 -31.72 -28.78
N PHE A 480 -3.09 -31.68 -27.58
CA PHE A 480 -3.72 -30.46 -27.10
C PHE A 480 -2.70 -29.31 -26.99
N LEU A 481 -1.56 -29.55 -26.34
CA LEU A 481 -0.53 -28.52 -26.14
C LEU A 481 0.05 -28.02 -27.46
N ASP A 482 0.34 -28.93 -28.42
CA ASP A 482 0.85 -28.57 -29.77
C ASP A 482 -0.14 -27.70 -30.56
N LYS A 483 -1.44 -28.08 -30.58
CA LYS A 483 -2.43 -27.31 -31.34
C LYS A 483 -2.84 -26.02 -30.69
N MET A 484 -2.92 -25.98 -29.36
CA MET A 484 -3.17 -24.76 -28.63
C MET A 484 -2.00 -23.79 -28.78
N GLN A 485 -0.73 -24.24 -28.69
CA GLN A 485 0.44 -23.40 -28.94
C GLN A 485 0.38 -22.75 -30.32
N ARG A 486 0.14 -23.57 -31.37
CA ARG A 486 0.00 -23.07 -32.76
C ARG A 486 -1.10 -21.99 -32.88
N PHE A 487 -2.27 -22.20 -32.25
CA PHE A 487 -3.35 -21.25 -32.27
C PHE A 487 -2.95 -19.95 -31.57
N LEU A 488 -2.37 -20.03 -30.35
CA LEU A 488 -1.95 -18.86 -29.59
C LEU A 488 -0.79 -18.11 -30.26
N ASP A 489 0.14 -18.82 -30.91
CA ASP A 489 1.21 -18.19 -31.71
C ASP A 489 0.63 -17.39 -32.87
N LYS A 490 -0.38 -17.90 -33.57
CA LYS A 490 -1.07 -17.18 -34.65
C LYS A 490 -1.86 -15.99 -34.14
N PHE A 491 -2.45 -16.10 -32.95
CA PHE A 491 -3.09 -14.97 -32.28
C PHE A 491 -2.07 -13.89 -31.91
N ALA A 492 -0.96 -14.28 -31.29
CA ALA A 492 0.12 -13.36 -30.96
C ALA A 492 0.72 -12.67 -32.20
N GLU A 493 0.99 -13.44 -33.30
CA GLU A 493 1.47 -12.91 -34.58
C GLU A 493 0.53 -11.80 -35.11
N ARG A 494 -0.78 -11.96 -34.99
CA ARG A 494 -1.78 -10.99 -35.50
C ARG A 494 -1.93 -9.76 -34.63
N PHE A 495 -1.90 -9.92 -33.30
CA PHE A 495 -2.35 -8.90 -32.36
C PHE A 495 -1.27 -8.31 -31.46
N ASN A 496 -0.06 -8.86 -31.38
CA ASN A 496 1.02 -8.26 -30.63
C ASN A 496 1.27 -6.81 -31.06
N GLY A 497 1.48 -5.93 -30.09
CA GLY A 497 1.67 -4.50 -30.34
C GLY A 497 0.37 -3.72 -30.59
N ASN A 498 -0.80 -4.35 -30.57
CA ASN A 498 -2.06 -3.64 -30.72
C ASN A 498 -2.41 -2.86 -29.42
N LYS A 499 -2.35 -1.53 -29.51
CA LYS A 499 -2.55 -0.61 -28.38
C LYS A 499 -4.00 -0.56 -27.86
N ASN A 500 -4.96 -1.04 -28.64
CA ASN A 500 -6.38 -1.04 -28.29
C ASN A 500 -6.82 -2.32 -27.57
N ILE A 501 -5.89 -3.26 -27.29
CA ILE A 501 -6.12 -4.42 -26.43
C ILE A 501 -5.63 -4.07 -25.01
N ALA A 502 -6.54 -4.07 -24.04
CA ALA A 502 -6.24 -3.76 -22.65
C ALA A 502 -5.44 -4.88 -21.97
N TYR A 503 -5.90 -6.10 -22.13
CA TYR A 503 -5.27 -7.31 -21.62
C TYR A 503 -5.88 -8.58 -22.24
N VAL A 504 -5.16 -9.70 -22.11
CA VAL A 504 -5.61 -11.04 -22.46
C VAL A 504 -5.67 -11.89 -21.18
N ASP A 505 -6.86 -12.41 -20.85
CA ASP A 505 -7.02 -13.40 -19.80
C ASP A 505 -6.55 -14.77 -20.28
N MET A 506 -5.67 -15.40 -19.52
CA MET A 506 -5.11 -16.72 -19.77
C MET A 506 -6.14 -17.81 -19.38
N ARG A 507 -7.17 -18.04 -20.19
CA ARG A 507 -8.32 -18.91 -19.87
C ARG A 507 -8.24 -20.31 -20.49
N VAL A 508 -7.06 -20.81 -20.79
CA VAL A 508 -6.88 -22.08 -21.49
C VAL A 508 -7.19 -23.32 -20.63
N TYR A 509 -7.21 -23.23 -19.31
CA TYR A 509 -7.41 -24.33 -18.40
C TYR A 509 -8.58 -24.07 -17.43
N GLY A 510 -9.30 -25.15 -17.13
CA GLY A 510 -10.34 -25.12 -16.12
C GLY A 510 -11.74 -24.75 -16.65
N ASN A 511 -12.75 -24.93 -15.78
CA ASN A 511 -14.11 -24.48 -16.08
C ASN A 511 -14.14 -22.96 -16.19
N TRP A 512 -14.83 -22.42 -17.15
CA TRP A 512 -14.79 -21.00 -17.56
C TRP A 512 -13.40 -20.45 -17.87
N GLY A 513 -12.38 -21.31 -17.92
CA GLY A 513 -10.99 -20.91 -18.03
C GLY A 513 -10.41 -20.28 -16.76
N GLU A 514 -10.93 -20.63 -15.58
CA GLU A 514 -10.57 -20.03 -14.29
C GLU A 514 -9.59 -20.87 -13.47
N TRP A 515 -8.87 -21.76 -14.13
CA TRP A 515 -7.79 -22.60 -13.59
C TRP A 515 -8.22 -23.55 -12.46
N HIS A 516 -9.50 -23.94 -12.46
CA HIS A 516 -10.07 -24.90 -11.53
C HIS A 516 -11.22 -25.72 -12.10
N PHE A 517 -11.52 -26.84 -11.45
CA PHE A 517 -12.68 -27.70 -11.68
C PHE A 517 -13.36 -28.05 -10.34
N TYR A 518 -13.71 -27.03 -9.53
CA TYR A 518 -14.21 -27.25 -8.16
C TYR A 518 -15.59 -27.94 -8.09
N SER A 519 -16.47 -27.71 -9.05
CA SER A 519 -17.82 -28.27 -9.02
C SER A 519 -17.81 -29.80 -9.06
N SER A 520 -18.69 -30.44 -8.28
CA SER A 520 -18.86 -31.91 -8.23
C SER A 520 -19.23 -32.53 -9.59
N VAL A 521 -19.76 -31.73 -10.52
CA VAL A 521 -20.03 -32.21 -11.90
C VAL A 521 -18.73 -32.69 -12.59
N PHE A 522 -17.57 -32.21 -12.17
CA PHE A 522 -16.26 -32.59 -12.70
C PHE A 522 -15.53 -33.68 -11.89
N ASP A 523 -16.17 -34.33 -10.91
CA ASP A 523 -15.51 -35.39 -10.11
C ASP A 523 -14.97 -36.52 -10.98
N GLY A 524 -15.73 -36.95 -11.97
CA GLY A 524 -15.31 -37.98 -12.92
C GLY A 524 -14.09 -37.55 -13.75
N TYR A 525 -14.04 -36.29 -14.17
CA TYR A 525 -12.91 -35.72 -14.88
C TYR A 525 -11.68 -35.66 -13.98
N ARG A 526 -11.80 -35.09 -12.79
CA ARG A 526 -10.69 -34.98 -11.81
C ARG A 526 -10.09 -36.34 -11.44
N ASN A 527 -10.92 -37.38 -11.38
CA ASN A 527 -10.47 -38.74 -11.09
C ASN A 527 -9.85 -39.45 -12.32
N SER A 528 -10.02 -38.91 -13.51
CA SER A 528 -9.52 -39.51 -14.75
C SER A 528 -8.13 -39.02 -15.20
N VAL A 529 -7.68 -37.87 -14.67
CA VAL A 529 -6.41 -37.24 -15.02
C VAL A 529 -5.80 -36.54 -13.83
N THR A 530 -4.47 -36.62 -13.71
CA THR A 530 -3.69 -35.88 -12.68
C THR A 530 -2.81 -34.86 -13.38
N TYR A 531 -2.74 -33.66 -12.81
CA TYR A 531 -1.87 -32.57 -13.26
C TYR A 531 -0.76 -32.36 -12.26
N THR A 532 0.45 -32.20 -12.78
CA THR A 532 1.64 -31.81 -11.99
C THR A 532 1.89 -30.31 -12.14
N ASP A 533 2.74 -29.75 -11.29
CA ASP A 533 3.19 -28.35 -11.40
C ASP A 533 3.85 -28.09 -12.77
N GLU A 534 4.56 -29.08 -13.31
CA GLU A 534 5.19 -28.98 -14.63
C GLU A 534 4.15 -28.93 -15.77
N ASP A 535 3.02 -29.62 -15.62
CA ASP A 535 1.93 -29.52 -16.61
C ASP A 535 1.30 -28.12 -16.58
N PHE A 536 1.13 -27.53 -15.39
CA PHE A 536 0.64 -26.15 -15.30
C PHE A 536 1.62 -25.11 -15.83
N LYS A 537 2.93 -25.30 -15.65
CA LYS A 537 3.94 -24.44 -16.29
C LYS A 537 3.86 -24.51 -17.81
N LYS A 538 3.73 -25.71 -18.40
CA LYS A 538 3.55 -25.86 -19.85
C LYS A 538 2.34 -25.12 -20.37
N LEU A 539 1.23 -25.10 -19.59
CA LEU A 539 0.02 -24.34 -19.96
C LEU A 539 0.23 -22.83 -19.88
N VAL A 540 1.02 -22.34 -18.91
CA VAL A 540 1.44 -20.93 -18.83
C VAL A 540 2.36 -20.59 -20.01
N ASP A 541 3.33 -21.44 -20.33
CA ASP A 541 4.31 -21.26 -21.41
C ASP A 541 3.68 -21.19 -22.82
N LEU A 542 2.41 -21.61 -22.99
CA LEU A 542 1.67 -21.42 -24.23
C LEU A 542 1.56 -19.93 -24.62
N PHE A 543 1.65 -19.02 -23.64
CA PHE A 543 1.58 -17.57 -23.85
C PHE A 543 2.93 -16.86 -23.97
N LYS A 544 4.04 -17.59 -24.03
CA LYS A 544 5.41 -17.02 -24.02
C LYS A 544 5.71 -16.05 -25.18
N ASN A 545 4.97 -16.15 -26.29
CA ASN A 545 5.14 -15.28 -27.46
C ASN A 545 4.22 -14.06 -27.47
N PHE A 546 3.43 -13.86 -26.40
CA PHE A 546 2.59 -12.67 -26.25
C PHE A 546 3.42 -11.47 -25.80
N GLU A 547 3.19 -10.34 -26.45
CA GLU A 547 3.67 -9.01 -26.04
C GLU A 547 2.51 -8.15 -25.47
N LEU A 548 1.29 -8.69 -25.46
CA LEU A 548 0.10 -8.08 -24.88
C LEU A 548 0.10 -8.27 -23.35
N PRO A 549 -0.49 -7.35 -22.56
CA PRO A 549 -0.67 -7.56 -21.12
C PRO A 549 -1.47 -8.83 -20.86
N LEU A 550 -0.98 -9.71 -20.00
CA LEU A 550 -1.61 -10.99 -19.65
C LEU A 550 -2.18 -10.91 -18.22
N ALA A 551 -3.36 -11.50 -17.99
CA ALA A 551 -3.97 -11.67 -16.68
C ALA A 551 -4.13 -13.15 -16.32
N MET A 552 -3.70 -13.51 -15.10
CA MET A 552 -3.74 -14.89 -14.59
C MET A 552 -4.61 -14.97 -13.33
N PHE A 553 -5.29 -16.10 -13.16
CA PHE A 553 -6.26 -16.32 -12.06
C PHE A 553 -5.59 -16.74 -10.74
N THR A 554 -6.20 -16.33 -9.63
CA THR A 554 -5.75 -16.71 -8.27
C THR A 554 -6.11 -18.14 -7.87
N SER A 555 -6.95 -18.82 -8.62
CA SER A 555 -7.42 -20.18 -8.30
C SER A 555 -6.31 -21.23 -8.31
N ASN A 556 -5.21 -20.95 -9.02
CA ASN A 556 -4.01 -21.79 -9.02
C ASN A 556 -2.79 -20.92 -8.69
N THR A 557 -2.41 -20.92 -7.42
CA THR A 557 -1.33 -20.05 -6.91
C THR A 557 0.04 -20.34 -7.54
N MET A 558 0.35 -21.62 -7.84
CA MET A 558 1.62 -21.99 -8.46
C MET A 558 1.70 -21.45 -9.89
N ALA A 559 0.66 -21.69 -10.70
CA ALA A 559 0.61 -21.18 -12.07
C ALA A 559 0.59 -19.65 -12.11
N LEU A 560 -0.09 -18.98 -11.19
CA LEU A 560 -0.09 -17.53 -11.05
C LEU A 560 1.31 -16.98 -10.77
N ASN A 561 2.01 -17.53 -9.77
CA ASN A 561 3.36 -17.09 -9.44
C ASN A 561 4.31 -17.29 -10.63
N TYR A 562 4.24 -18.46 -11.29
CA TYR A 562 5.04 -18.73 -12.46
C TYR A 562 4.74 -17.78 -13.63
N ALA A 563 3.46 -17.50 -13.91
CA ALA A 563 3.05 -16.56 -14.96
C ALA A 563 3.51 -15.11 -14.64
N SER A 564 3.41 -14.71 -13.39
CA SER A 564 3.89 -13.38 -12.94
C SER A 564 5.41 -13.25 -13.10
N ASP A 565 6.17 -14.28 -12.70
CA ASP A 565 7.64 -14.24 -12.73
C ASP A 565 8.22 -14.39 -14.15
N THR A 566 7.58 -15.19 -15.03
CA THR A 566 8.12 -15.49 -16.36
C THR A 566 7.52 -14.67 -17.49
N LEU A 567 6.24 -14.29 -17.37
CA LEU A 567 5.49 -13.57 -18.41
C LEU A 567 5.05 -12.17 -17.96
N ASN A 568 5.43 -11.75 -16.76
CA ASN A 568 4.98 -10.49 -16.16
C ASN A 568 3.43 -10.35 -16.18
N ALA A 569 2.73 -11.46 -15.89
CA ALA A 569 1.28 -11.46 -15.91
C ALA A 569 0.70 -10.72 -14.71
N GLY A 570 -0.35 -9.92 -14.93
CA GLY A 570 -1.19 -9.36 -13.90
C GLY A 570 -2.08 -10.42 -13.24
N ILE A 571 -2.78 -10.03 -12.20
CA ILE A 571 -3.65 -10.91 -11.41
C ILE A 571 -5.13 -10.70 -11.76
N ARG A 572 -5.88 -11.78 -11.79
CA ARG A 572 -7.36 -11.74 -11.82
C ARG A 572 -7.94 -12.49 -10.64
N VAL A 573 -8.80 -11.81 -9.88
CA VAL A 573 -9.55 -12.40 -8.77
C VAL A 573 -11.03 -12.39 -9.13
N ASP A 574 -11.62 -13.57 -9.15
CA ASP A 574 -13.07 -13.77 -9.24
C ASP A 574 -13.67 -13.82 -7.84
N GLY A 575 -14.94 -13.46 -7.72
CA GLY A 575 -15.67 -13.54 -6.46
C GLY A 575 -15.36 -12.43 -5.46
N THR A 576 -14.78 -11.32 -5.90
CA THR A 576 -14.54 -10.15 -5.04
C THR A 576 -15.84 -9.48 -4.59
N MET A 577 -15.78 -8.66 -3.54
CA MET A 577 -16.93 -7.94 -2.96
C MET A 577 -17.99 -8.89 -2.37
N ASN A 578 -17.55 -10.06 -1.92
CA ASN A 578 -18.42 -11.05 -1.24
C ASN A 578 -18.55 -10.67 0.24
N PRO A 579 -19.75 -10.37 0.76
CA PRO A 579 -19.94 -10.04 2.18
C PRO A 579 -19.61 -11.18 3.15
N GLY A 580 -19.45 -12.41 2.66
CA GLY A 580 -19.07 -13.59 3.46
C GLY A 580 -17.58 -13.92 3.41
N GLU A 581 -16.86 -13.38 2.42
CA GLU A 581 -15.43 -13.62 2.21
C GLU A 581 -14.74 -12.27 2.07
N ARG A 582 -14.52 -11.61 3.20
CA ARG A 582 -14.16 -10.20 3.28
C ARG A 582 -12.76 -9.87 2.76
N ASP A 583 -11.86 -10.85 2.68
CA ASP A 583 -10.44 -10.65 2.42
C ASP A 583 -10.01 -11.02 0.99
N GLU A 584 -10.94 -11.32 0.09
CA GLU A 584 -10.61 -11.62 -1.31
C GLU A 584 -9.85 -10.46 -2.00
N HIS A 585 -10.12 -9.21 -1.61
CA HIS A 585 -9.37 -8.05 -2.10
C HIS A 585 -7.89 -8.05 -1.66
N LEU A 586 -7.54 -8.68 -0.54
CA LEU A 586 -6.15 -8.79 -0.10
C LEU A 586 -5.33 -9.72 -1.02
N LYS A 587 -5.97 -10.66 -1.72
CA LYS A 587 -5.30 -11.43 -2.77
C LYS A 587 -4.83 -10.54 -3.90
N LEU A 588 -5.58 -9.49 -4.24
CA LEU A 588 -5.21 -8.48 -5.22
C LEU A 588 -4.02 -7.65 -4.76
N LYS A 589 -4.02 -7.19 -3.52
CA LYS A 589 -2.93 -6.40 -2.91
C LYS A 589 -1.58 -7.12 -2.93
N ARG A 590 -1.57 -8.44 -2.89
CA ARG A 590 -0.36 -9.26 -2.95
C ARG A 590 0.52 -8.96 -4.18
N PHE A 591 -0.07 -8.42 -5.25
CA PHE A 591 0.61 -8.09 -6.51
C PHE A 591 0.80 -6.58 -6.71
N ASP A 592 0.43 -5.77 -5.72
CA ASP A 592 0.60 -4.32 -5.77
C ASP A 592 2.03 -3.93 -6.14
N GLY A 593 2.16 -3.02 -7.11
CA GLY A 593 3.44 -2.56 -7.63
C GLY A 593 4.17 -3.50 -8.61
N LYS A 594 3.70 -4.75 -8.80
CA LYS A 594 4.30 -5.66 -9.79
C LYS A 594 3.61 -5.55 -11.15
N ASN A 595 2.29 -5.66 -11.18
CA ASN A 595 1.50 -5.58 -12.41
C ASN A 595 0.03 -5.28 -12.08
N PHE A 596 -0.80 -5.09 -13.13
CA PHE A 596 -2.21 -4.75 -12.99
C PHE A 596 -3.03 -5.85 -12.30
N ALA A 597 -4.14 -5.43 -11.69
CA ALA A 597 -5.11 -6.30 -11.04
C ALA A 597 -6.51 -6.14 -11.66
N VAL A 598 -7.18 -7.27 -11.89
CA VAL A 598 -8.56 -7.35 -12.38
C VAL A 598 -9.43 -7.95 -11.27
N ALA A 599 -10.43 -7.21 -10.81
CA ALA A 599 -11.42 -7.69 -9.86
C ALA A 599 -12.74 -8.03 -10.58
N GLU A 600 -13.36 -9.17 -10.25
CA GLU A 600 -14.68 -9.53 -10.75
C GLU A 600 -15.68 -9.68 -9.61
N TRP A 601 -16.87 -9.08 -9.75
CA TRP A 601 -17.97 -9.18 -8.79
C TRP A 601 -18.51 -10.61 -8.70
N PHE A 602 -18.72 -11.10 -7.47
CA PHE A 602 -19.01 -12.53 -7.23
C PHE A 602 -20.46 -12.96 -7.46
N ALA A 603 -21.44 -12.05 -7.43
CA ALA A 603 -22.84 -12.44 -7.36
C ALA A 603 -23.76 -11.65 -8.30
N GLN A 604 -24.93 -12.22 -8.57
CA GLN A 604 -25.97 -11.54 -9.31
C GLN A 604 -26.60 -10.41 -8.50
N PRO A 605 -26.98 -9.28 -9.15
CA PRO A 605 -27.55 -8.09 -8.49
C PRO A 605 -28.71 -8.41 -7.57
N GLU A 606 -29.61 -9.29 -8.02
CA GLU A 606 -30.82 -9.67 -7.30
C GLU A 606 -30.56 -10.23 -5.90
N THR A 607 -29.37 -10.80 -5.68
CA THR A 607 -29.00 -11.35 -4.38
C THR A 607 -28.80 -10.27 -3.32
N PHE A 608 -28.57 -9.03 -3.74
CA PHE A 608 -28.40 -7.88 -2.85
C PHE A 608 -29.67 -7.05 -2.68
N TYR A 609 -30.66 -7.18 -3.56
CA TYR A 609 -31.82 -6.31 -3.46
C TYR A 609 -32.64 -6.57 -2.19
N PRO A 610 -33.04 -5.56 -1.44
CA PRO A 610 -34.20 -5.63 -0.56
C PRO A 610 -35.46 -5.96 -1.39
N ALA A 611 -36.54 -6.46 -0.74
CA ALA A 611 -37.80 -6.61 -1.44
C ALA A 611 -38.28 -5.26 -2.00
N GLY A 612 -38.58 -5.21 -3.29
CA GLY A 612 -38.97 -3.95 -3.95
C GLY A 612 -38.88 -4.01 -5.47
N THR A 613 -39.11 -2.85 -6.10
CA THR A 613 -39.05 -2.70 -7.56
C THR A 613 -37.80 -1.92 -7.94
N TYR A 614 -36.95 -2.54 -8.76
CA TYR A 614 -35.67 -1.99 -9.25
C TYR A 614 -35.70 -2.09 -10.80
N ASN A 615 -35.40 -0.97 -11.45
CA ASN A 615 -35.41 -0.89 -12.94
C ASN A 615 -36.68 -1.47 -13.58
N GLY A 616 -37.86 -1.21 -12.95
CA GLY A 616 -39.16 -1.66 -13.46
C GLY A 616 -39.51 -3.14 -13.21
N LYS A 617 -38.63 -3.90 -12.54
CA LYS A 617 -38.86 -5.30 -12.19
C LYS A 617 -38.95 -5.47 -10.67
N THR A 618 -39.94 -6.22 -10.20
CA THR A 618 -40.14 -6.50 -8.77
C THR A 618 -39.32 -7.73 -8.34
N TYR A 619 -38.60 -7.59 -7.25
CA TYR A 619 -37.74 -8.63 -6.67
C TYR A 619 -38.18 -8.97 -5.24
N SER A 620 -38.06 -10.22 -4.87
CA SER A 620 -38.13 -10.66 -3.48
C SER A 620 -36.81 -10.30 -2.76
N LYS A 621 -36.81 -10.37 -1.43
CA LYS A 621 -35.63 -10.10 -0.61
C LYS A 621 -34.48 -11.05 -0.96
N GLY A 622 -33.38 -10.52 -1.43
CA GLY A 622 -32.14 -11.25 -1.76
C GLY A 622 -31.40 -11.76 -0.53
N LYS A 623 -30.57 -12.78 -0.72
CA LYS A 623 -29.75 -13.41 0.34
C LYS A 623 -28.85 -12.40 1.06
N TYR A 624 -28.28 -11.45 0.32
CA TYR A 624 -27.34 -10.44 0.82
C TYR A 624 -27.98 -9.06 0.97
N SER A 625 -29.30 -8.96 0.98
CA SER A 625 -30.04 -7.70 1.00
C SER A 625 -29.72 -6.79 2.19
N LYS A 626 -29.29 -7.37 3.32
CA LYS A 626 -28.81 -6.59 4.46
C LYS A 626 -27.56 -5.74 4.17
N TYR A 627 -26.81 -6.09 3.14
CA TYR A 627 -25.61 -5.38 2.72
C TYR A 627 -25.85 -4.37 1.59
N PHE A 628 -27.08 -4.23 1.12
CA PHE A 628 -27.40 -3.35 -0.01
C PHE A 628 -26.94 -1.90 0.21
N GLY A 629 -27.17 -1.35 1.39
CA GLY A 629 -26.72 0.00 1.76
C GLY A 629 -25.19 0.14 1.90
N TYR A 630 -24.47 -0.99 2.00
CA TYR A 630 -23.01 -1.03 2.15
C TYR A 630 -22.28 -1.31 0.83
N LEU A 631 -23.01 -1.54 -0.26
CA LEU A 631 -22.38 -1.84 -1.55
C LEU A 631 -21.34 -0.80 -1.97
N PRO A 632 -21.58 0.51 -1.86
CA PRO A 632 -20.57 1.51 -2.17
C PRO A 632 -19.28 1.31 -1.38
N THR A 633 -19.37 1.01 -0.10
CA THR A 633 -18.24 0.78 0.78
C THR A 633 -17.43 -0.44 0.39
N PHE A 634 -18.08 -1.57 0.12
CA PHE A 634 -17.39 -2.78 -0.32
C PHE A 634 -16.65 -2.58 -1.64
N ILE A 635 -17.25 -1.84 -2.56
CA ILE A 635 -16.67 -1.56 -3.86
C ILE A 635 -15.43 -0.66 -3.71
N GLU A 636 -15.55 0.46 -3.00
CA GLU A 636 -14.45 1.39 -2.77
C GLU A 636 -13.29 0.72 -2.01
N LYS A 637 -13.60 -0.06 -0.98
CA LYS A 637 -12.61 -0.84 -0.26
C LYS A 637 -11.87 -1.81 -1.17
N THR A 638 -12.59 -2.59 -1.97
CA THR A 638 -12.00 -3.54 -2.90
C THR A 638 -11.09 -2.86 -3.91
N ILE A 639 -11.53 -1.74 -4.48
CA ILE A 639 -10.75 -0.99 -5.48
C ILE A 639 -9.46 -0.47 -4.87
N ARG A 640 -9.54 0.23 -3.72
CA ARG A 640 -8.37 0.91 -3.13
C ARG A 640 -7.41 -0.05 -2.44
N GLU A 641 -7.89 -0.91 -1.56
CA GLU A 641 -7.04 -1.86 -0.84
C GLU A 641 -6.49 -2.96 -1.75
N GLY A 642 -7.22 -3.30 -2.82
CA GLY A 642 -6.79 -4.29 -3.81
C GLY A 642 -5.86 -3.73 -4.89
N ALA A 643 -5.57 -2.42 -4.91
CA ALA A 643 -4.81 -1.77 -5.99
C ALA A 643 -5.36 -2.14 -7.39
N VAL A 644 -6.69 -2.11 -7.54
CA VAL A 644 -7.40 -2.62 -8.71
C VAL A 644 -7.22 -1.70 -9.91
N SER A 645 -6.76 -2.26 -11.03
CA SER A 645 -6.63 -1.55 -12.31
C SER A 645 -7.88 -1.66 -13.17
N TYR A 646 -8.57 -2.80 -13.10
CA TYR A 646 -9.81 -3.07 -13.84
C TYR A 646 -10.82 -3.75 -12.95
N ILE A 647 -12.09 -3.34 -13.04
CA ILE A 647 -13.20 -3.99 -12.34
C ILE A 647 -14.27 -4.45 -13.31
N SER A 648 -14.63 -5.73 -13.21
CA SER A 648 -15.77 -6.31 -13.88
C SER A 648 -16.94 -6.40 -12.91
N LEU A 649 -18.05 -5.78 -13.28
CA LEU A 649 -19.29 -5.86 -12.48
C LEU A 649 -19.94 -7.25 -12.57
N GLY A 650 -19.30 -8.20 -13.25
CA GLY A 650 -19.81 -9.56 -13.40
C GLY A 650 -21.16 -9.58 -14.10
N TYR A 651 -22.16 -10.07 -13.40
CA TYR A 651 -23.54 -10.19 -13.92
C TYR A 651 -24.33 -8.87 -13.91
N TRP A 652 -23.79 -7.78 -13.32
CA TRP A 652 -24.45 -6.50 -13.38
C TRP A 652 -24.36 -5.92 -14.78
N ASN A 653 -25.50 -5.54 -15.32
CA ASN A 653 -25.52 -4.71 -16.51
C ASN A 653 -25.01 -3.32 -16.11
N PRO A 654 -23.96 -2.77 -16.76
CA PRO A 654 -23.43 -1.46 -16.42
C PRO A 654 -24.47 -0.33 -16.46
N GLU A 655 -25.47 -0.41 -17.36
CA GLU A 655 -26.55 0.58 -17.45
C GLU A 655 -27.46 0.55 -16.21
N ASP A 656 -27.79 -0.65 -15.73
CA ASP A 656 -28.63 -0.80 -14.53
C ASP A 656 -27.87 -0.42 -13.27
N PHE A 657 -26.58 -0.73 -13.20
CA PHE A 657 -25.71 -0.31 -12.11
C PHE A 657 -25.57 1.22 -12.05
N TYR A 658 -25.35 1.86 -13.20
CA TYR A 658 -25.28 3.32 -13.28
C TYR A 658 -26.56 4.00 -12.83
N LYS A 659 -27.73 3.54 -13.30
CA LYS A 659 -29.03 4.08 -12.86
C LYS A 659 -29.25 3.97 -11.36
N MET A 660 -28.73 2.92 -10.75
CA MET A 660 -28.90 2.65 -9.32
C MET A 660 -27.91 3.42 -8.46
N PHE A 661 -26.68 3.58 -8.93
CA PHE A 661 -25.57 4.20 -8.20
C PHE A 661 -24.77 5.17 -9.10
N PRO A 662 -25.37 6.27 -9.60
CA PRO A 662 -24.73 7.13 -10.61
C PRO A 662 -23.42 7.75 -10.12
N ASP A 663 -23.38 8.27 -8.90
CA ASP A 663 -22.18 8.93 -8.37
C ASP A 663 -21.07 7.93 -8.03
N LEU A 664 -21.43 6.78 -7.44
CA LEU A 664 -20.48 5.68 -7.22
C LEU A 664 -19.89 5.21 -8.56
N SER A 665 -20.72 5.03 -9.58
CA SER A 665 -20.28 4.59 -10.90
C SER A 665 -19.27 5.54 -11.54
N LYS A 666 -19.47 6.86 -11.42
CA LYS A 666 -18.52 7.88 -11.90
C LYS A 666 -17.21 7.83 -11.13
N ARG A 667 -17.27 7.73 -9.79
CA ARG A 667 -16.07 7.59 -8.97
C ARG A 667 -15.30 6.32 -9.32
N MET A 668 -15.98 5.18 -9.43
CA MET A 668 -15.35 3.93 -9.85
C MET A 668 -14.63 4.06 -11.20
N ALA A 669 -15.24 4.72 -12.17
CA ALA A 669 -14.65 4.93 -13.49
C ALA A 669 -13.34 5.74 -13.42
N ASN A 670 -13.28 6.77 -12.58
CA ASN A 670 -12.10 7.59 -12.39
C ASN A 670 -11.06 6.93 -11.48
N GLU A 671 -11.49 6.36 -10.35
CA GLU A 671 -10.61 5.87 -9.29
C GLU A 671 -10.06 4.45 -9.53
N THR A 672 -10.74 3.60 -10.32
CA THR A 672 -10.22 2.27 -10.66
C THR A 672 -9.04 2.40 -11.62
N GLY A 673 -7.86 1.94 -11.21
CA GLY A 673 -6.60 2.19 -11.89
C GLY A 673 -6.03 3.58 -11.54
N TYR A 674 -5.23 4.16 -12.41
CA TYR A 674 -4.63 5.47 -12.18
C TYR A 674 -5.63 6.60 -12.45
N TRP A 675 -5.48 7.70 -11.69
CA TRP A 675 -6.20 8.96 -11.92
C TRP A 675 -5.28 10.13 -11.60
N PHE A 676 -4.57 10.62 -12.60
CA PHE A 676 -3.58 11.67 -12.44
C PHE A 676 -4.21 13.05 -12.35
N LYS A 677 -3.96 13.73 -11.25
CA LYS A 677 -4.43 15.09 -10.97
C LYS A 677 -3.23 15.98 -10.66
N PRO A 678 -2.78 16.82 -11.60
CA PRO A 678 -1.84 17.86 -11.29
C PRO A 678 -2.36 18.79 -10.19
N ILE A 679 -1.54 19.04 -9.18
CA ILE A 679 -1.82 19.93 -8.06
C ILE A 679 -1.34 21.34 -8.41
N SER A 680 -0.13 21.45 -8.95
CA SER A 680 0.47 22.73 -9.31
C SER A 680 1.40 22.61 -10.50
N PHE A 681 1.50 23.72 -11.24
CA PHE A 681 2.50 23.95 -12.27
C PHE A 681 3.29 25.20 -11.94
N LYS A 682 4.63 25.15 -12.05
CA LYS A 682 5.49 26.32 -11.96
C LYS A 682 6.40 26.34 -13.18
N TYR A 683 6.46 27.47 -13.87
CA TYR A 683 7.30 27.64 -15.05
C TYR A 683 7.77 29.09 -15.18
N PRO A 684 8.95 29.35 -15.83
CA PRO A 684 9.48 30.69 -16.01
C PRO A 684 8.53 31.57 -16.84
N LYS A 685 8.24 32.79 -16.36
CA LYS A 685 7.43 33.77 -17.10
C LYS A 685 8.08 34.11 -18.43
N ASN A 686 7.25 34.52 -19.42
CA ASN A 686 7.65 34.90 -20.73
C ASN A 686 8.51 33.86 -21.47
N PHE A 687 8.25 32.56 -21.19
CA PHE A 687 8.97 31.42 -21.77
C PHE A 687 10.50 31.49 -21.58
N ALA A 688 10.96 32.15 -20.52
CA ALA A 688 12.38 32.25 -20.19
C ALA A 688 12.99 30.89 -19.90
N ASP A 689 14.32 30.78 -19.98
CA ASP A 689 15.01 29.58 -19.55
C ASP A 689 14.95 29.44 -18.03
N GLY A 690 14.67 28.25 -17.54
CA GLY A 690 14.53 27.99 -16.11
C GLY A 690 13.98 26.59 -15.82
N TYR A 691 13.46 26.38 -14.62
CA TYR A 691 12.90 25.10 -14.24
C TYR A 691 11.39 25.06 -14.50
N PHE A 692 10.92 24.01 -15.17
CA PHE A 692 9.52 23.59 -15.11
C PHE A 692 9.35 22.66 -13.92
N MET A 693 8.29 22.84 -13.18
CA MET A 693 7.94 22.00 -12.03
C MET A 693 6.46 21.65 -12.09
N MET A 694 6.15 20.41 -11.76
CA MET A 694 4.79 19.90 -11.61
C MET A 694 4.71 19.01 -10.38
N ALA A 695 3.74 19.24 -9.51
CA ALA A 695 3.29 18.29 -8.51
C ALA A 695 2.04 17.59 -9.04
N VAL A 696 2.05 16.28 -9.10
CA VAL A 696 0.93 15.48 -9.58
C VAL A 696 0.59 14.38 -8.58
N LYS A 697 -0.67 14.30 -8.14
CA LYS A 697 -1.16 13.18 -7.34
C LYS A 697 -1.76 12.10 -8.24
N ASN A 698 -1.54 10.84 -7.88
CA ASN A 698 -2.32 9.74 -8.42
C ASN A 698 -3.46 9.42 -7.43
N ASP A 699 -4.64 9.96 -7.66
CA ASP A 699 -5.83 9.79 -6.84
C ASP A 699 -6.62 8.51 -7.18
N GLY A 700 -6.06 7.68 -8.06
CA GLY A 700 -6.56 6.37 -8.40
C GLY A 700 -6.10 5.28 -7.43
N SER A 701 -6.52 4.05 -7.69
CA SER A 701 -6.23 2.87 -6.85
C SER A 701 -4.93 2.16 -7.22
N ALA A 702 -4.39 2.40 -8.41
CA ALA A 702 -3.21 1.70 -8.93
C ALA A 702 -2.32 2.64 -9.76
N PRO A 703 -1.05 2.30 -9.98
CA PRO A 703 -0.20 2.95 -10.98
C PRO A 703 -0.70 2.71 -12.42
N LEU A 704 -0.11 3.39 -13.38
CA LEU A 704 -0.28 3.09 -14.81
C LEU A 704 0.48 1.81 -15.17
N TYR A 705 -0.23 0.77 -15.59
CA TYR A 705 0.33 -0.44 -16.15
C TYR A 705 0.07 -0.49 -17.67
N ALA A 706 0.73 0.37 -18.44
CA ALA A 706 0.67 0.32 -19.90
C ALA A 706 1.41 -0.91 -20.45
N GLY A 707 1.04 -1.35 -21.64
CA GLY A 707 1.54 -2.57 -22.26
C GLY A 707 3.06 -2.78 -22.18
N TYR A 708 3.47 -4.02 -22.21
CA TYR A 708 4.81 -4.52 -21.88
C TYR A 708 5.99 -3.72 -22.49
N LYS A 709 5.88 -3.31 -23.76
CA LYS A 709 6.92 -2.55 -24.47
C LYS A 709 6.61 -1.05 -24.65
N GLN A 710 5.52 -0.56 -24.09
CA GLN A 710 5.18 0.85 -24.24
C GLN A 710 6.03 1.71 -23.31
N ASN A 711 6.60 2.76 -23.86
CA ASN A 711 7.42 3.74 -23.15
C ASN A 711 6.57 4.97 -22.82
N SER A 712 5.99 5.00 -21.62
CA SER A 712 5.18 6.13 -21.15
C SER A 712 6.05 7.36 -20.92
N GLY A 713 5.49 8.54 -21.09
CA GLY A 713 6.25 9.76 -20.89
C GLY A 713 5.40 11.02 -20.83
N VAL A 714 6.07 12.15 -20.63
CA VAL A 714 5.49 13.47 -20.52
C VAL A 714 6.21 14.43 -21.46
N LYS A 715 5.46 15.25 -22.19
CA LYS A 715 6.02 16.31 -23.03
C LYS A 715 5.39 17.66 -22.70
N LEU A 716 6.20 18.70 -22.77
CA LEU A 716 5.74 20.07 -22.92
C LEU A 716 5.77 20.45 -24.39
N ALA A 717 4.80 21.24 -24.83
CA ALA A 717 4.81 21.84 -26.16
C ALA A 717 4.61 23.34 -26.06
N LEU A 718 5.47 24.09 -26.76
CA LEU A 718 5.30 25.54 -26.94
C LEU A 718 4.41 25.76 -28.17
N ALA A 719 3.41 26.63 -28.05
CA ALA A 719 2.49 26.89 -29.15
C ALA A 719 2.25 28.38 -29.36
N ASP A 720 1.84 28.75 -30.60
CA ASP A 720 1.45 30.10 -30.97
C ASP A 720 0.01 30.44 -30.50
N ALA A 721 -0.45 31.65 -30.78
CA ALA A 721 -1.79 32.14 -30.41
C ALA A 721 -2.94 31.36 -31.08
N ASP A 722 -2.69 30.68 -32.20
CA ASP A 722 -3.66 29.84 -32.91
C ASP A 722 -3.63 28.39 -32.41
N GLY A 723 -2.72 28.06 -31.44
CA GLY A 723 -2.54 26.75 -30.86
C GLY A 723 -1.68 25.78 -31.71
N ASN A 724 -0.94 26.26 -32.70
CA ASN A 724 -0.02 25.47 -33.50
C ASN A 724 1.26 25.20 -32.68
N ILE A 725 1.66 23.95 -32.57
CA ILE A 725 2.86 23.55 -31.84
C ILE A 725 4.11 24.03 -32.59
N LEU A 726 4.91 24.88 -31.96
CA LEU A 726 6.18 25.40 -32.44
C LEU A 726 7.37 24.51 -32.06
N GLU A 727 7.33 23.90 -30.87
CA GLU A 727 8.41 23.06 -30.30
C GLU A 727 7.88 22.11 -29.24
N LYS A 728 8.48 20.93 -29.12
CA LYS A 728 8.19 19.96 -28.06
C LYS A 728 9.46 19.65 -27.25
N ILE A 729 9.33 19.53 -25.93
CA ILE A 729 10.38 19.08 -25.00
C ILE A 729 9.86 17.86 -24.28
N THR A 730 10.61 16.74 -24.33
CA THR A 730 10.33 15.57 -23.51
C THR A 730 10.88 15.80 -22.10
N LEU A 731 10.04 15.58 -21.10
CA LEU A 731 10.43 15.66 -19.70
C LEU A 731 11.00 14.30 -19.24
N ASP A 732 11.95 14.38 -18.31
CA ASP A 732 12.47 13.19 -17.61
C ASP A 732 11.45 12.74 -16.55
N ALA A 733 10.32 12.24 -17.04
CA ALA A 733 9.20 11.82 -16.20
C ALA A 733 8.50 10.61 -16.83
N ASN A 734 8.31 9.56 -16.03
CA ASN A 734 7.60 8.37 -16.46
C ASN A 734 6.31 8.19 -15.62
N PRO A 735 5.11 8.35 -16.21
CA PRO A 735 3.84 8.20 -15.51
C PRO A 735 3.63 6.83 -14.85
N LYS A 736 4.33 5.77 -15.28
CA LYS A 736 4.32 4.45 -14.62
C LYS A 736 4.86 4.50 -13.19
N ASN A 737 5.69 5.49 -12.88
CA ASN A 737 6.29 5.67 -11.56
C ASN A 737 5.41 6.50 -10.62
N TRP A 738 4.27 7.04 -11.08
CA TRP A 738 3.35 7.81 -10.25
C TRP A 738 2.43 6.87 -9.47
N LYS A 739 2.87 6.54 -8.26
CA LYS A 739 2.18 5.54 -7.43
C LYS A 739 0.83 6.05 -6.92
N ALA A 740 -0.11 5.12 -6.75
CA ALA A 740 -1.42 5.41 -6.17
C ALA A 740 -1.29 5.96 -4.74
N GLY A 741 -2.06 7.00 -4.45
CA GLY A 741 -2.06 7.64 -3.13
C GLY A 741 -0.80 8.43 -2.80
N GLU A 742 0.06 8.74 -3.81
CA GLU A 742 1.27 9.54 -3.63
C GLU A 742 1.26 10.79 -4.52
N ILE A 743 2.04 11.80 -4.10
CA ILE A 743 2.36 12.96 -4.92
C ILE A 743 3.73 12.73 -5.54
N SER A 744 3.79 12.83 -6.87
CA SER A 744 5.03 12.78 -7.63
C SER A 744 5.43 14.20 -8.07
N TYR A 745 6.70 14.50 -7.97
CA TYR A 745 7.26 15.80 -8.36
C TYR A 745 8.09 15.63 -9.63
N ILE A 746 7.81 16.45 -10.61
CA ILE A 746 8.55 16.52 -11.86
C ILE A 746 9.26 17.87 -11.90
N THR A 747 10.58 17.84 -12.04
CA THR A 747 11.40 19.04 -12.12
C THR A 747 12.41 18.88 -13.21
N GLN A 748 12.42 19.83 -14.15
CA GLN A 748 13.39 19.82 -15.24
C GLN A 748 13.72 21.23 -15.69
N LYS A 749 15.00 21.50 -15.92
CA LYS A 749 15.42 22.74 -16.58
C LYS A 749 14.96 22.70 -18.04
N ILE A 750 14.20 23.70 -18.44
CA ILE A 750 13.68 23.83 -19.79
C ILE A 750 14.26 25.07 -20.47
N SER A 751 14.44 24.97 -21.80
CA SER A 751 14.85 26.06 -22.68
C SER A 751 14.24 25.84 -24.05
N PHE A 752 13.28 26.69 -24.41
CA PHE A 752 12.70 26.65 -25.73
C PHE A 752 13.51 27.52 -26.72
N LYS A 753 13.68 27.01 -27.93
CA LYS A 753 14.41 27.69 -29.02
C LYS A 753 13.48 28.65 -29.82
N ASN A 754 12.22 28.24 -30.03
CA ASN A 754 11.26 28.92 -30.88
C ASN A 754 10.30 29.82 -30.07
N LYS A 755 10.82 30.68 -29.19
CA LYS A 755 10.02 31.52 -28.27
C LYS A 755 9.28 32.66 -28.96
N GLN A 756 9.74 33.04 -30.15
CA GLN A 756 9.13 34.09 -30.92
C GLN A 756 7.73 33.66 -31.39
N ASN A 757 6.72 34.44 -31.12
CA ASN A 757 5.32 34.13 -31.38
C ASN A 757 4.69 33.07 -30.43
N ALA A 758 5.37 32.65 -29.37
CA ALA A 758 4.80 31.77 -28.38
C ALA A 758 3.73 32.45 -27.53
N SER A 759 2.64 31.77 -27.31
CA SER A 759 1.53 32.23 -26.48
C SER A 759 1.11 31.21 -25.44
N HIS A 760 1.36 29.90 -25.67
CA HIS A 760 0.88 28.81 -24.82
C HIS A 760 2.00 27.83 -24.51
N ILE A 761 1.91 27.22 -23.30
CA ILE A 761 2.61 25.97 -22.98
C ILE A 761 1.55 24.88 -22.79
N TYR A 762 1.69 23.84 -23.56
CA TYR A 762 0.85 22.67 -23.46
C TYR A 762 1.56 21.54 -22.74
N LEU A 763 0.82 20.79 -21.92
CA LEU A 763 1.26 19.56 -21.26
C LEU A 763 0.57 18.36 -21.90
N GLY A 764 1.34 17.34 -22.26
CA GLY A 764 0.83 16.05 -22.73
C GLY A 764 1.40 14.88 -21.94
N VAL A 765 0.52 14.00 -21.50
CA VAL A 765 0.89 12.73 -20.83
C VAL A 765 0.54 11.57 -21.74
N PHE A 766 1.49 10.68 -21.95
CA PHE A 766 1.44 9.61 -22.95
C PHE A 766 1.54 8.24 -22.30
N SER A 767 0.67 7.32 -22.70
CA SER A 767 0.89 5.88 -22.44
C SER A 767 2.02 5.32 -23.29
N ASP A 768 2.26 5.92 -24.47
CA ASP A 768 3.38 5.65 -25.37
C ASP A 768 3.93 6.97 -25.90
N ILE A 769 5.15 7.34 -25.47
CA ILE A 769 5.78 8.62 -25.79
C ILE A 769 6.01 8.85 -27.29
N ASP A 770 6.07 7.76 -28.09
CA ASP A 770 6.25 7.83 -29.53
C ASP A 770 4.95 8.11 -30.30
N ALA A 771 3.79 8.15 -29.59
CA ALA A 771 2.53 8.52 -30.18
C ALA A 771 2.55 10.01 -30.63
N GLU A 772 1.76 10.30 -31.66
CA GLU A 772 1.63 11.66 -32.21
C GLU A 772 0.99 12.63 -31.19
N ASN A 773 -0.05 12.16 -30.52
CA ASN A 773 -0.82 12.92 -29.54
C ASN A 773 -0.89 12.22 -28.17
N PRO A 774 -0.99 12.99 -27.07
CA PRO A 774 -1.20 12.41 -25.74
C PRO A 774 -2.55 11.71 -25.65
N ASP A 775 -2.59 10.58 -24.96
CA ASP A 775 -3.78 9.75 -24.79
C ASP A 775 -4.23 9.64 -23.32
N ILE A 776 -3.41 10.08 -22.38
CA ILE A 776 -3.75 10.12 -20.96
C ILE A 776 -4.36 11.47 -20.59
N LYS A 777 -5.63 11.46 -20.23
CA LYS A 777 -6.36 12.63 -19.75
C LYS A 777 -6.11 12.84 -18.26
N LEU A 778 -5.95 14.13 -17.90
CA LEU A 778 -5.70 14.57 -16.53
C LEU A 778 -6.99 14.97 -15.82
N GLY A 779 -7.09 14.74 -14.53
CA GLY A 779 -8.25 15.09 -13.70
C GLY A 779 -8.35 16.57 -13.36
N ILE A 780 -8.17 17.44 -14.35
CA ILE A 780 -8.20 18.90 -14.19
C ILE A 780 -9.14 19.55 -15.19
N THR A 781 -9.68 20.71 -14.83
CA THR A 781 -10.42 21.59 -15.73
C THR A 781 -9.44 22.53 -16.41
N ALA A 782 -9.06 22.22 -17.64
CA ALA A 782 -8.22 23.05 -18.49
C ALA A 782 -8.60 22.81 -19.95
N GLU A 783 -8.35 23.79 -20.83
CA GLU A 783 -8.55 23.57 -22.26
C GLU A 783 -7.67 22.41 -22.72
N CYS A 784 -8.32 21.40 -23.31
CA CYS A 784 -7.63 20.21 -23.82
C CYS A 784 -7.95 20.01 -25.30
N LYS A 785 -6.93 20.13 -26.15
CA LYS A 785 -7.02 19.94 -27.59
C LYS A 785 -6.14 18.76 -28.02
N ASN A 786 -6.74 17.71 -28.55
CA ASN A 786 -6.04 16.50 -28.95
C ASN A 786 -5.14 15.90 -27.84
N GLY A 787 -5.60 15.90 -26.58
CA GLY A 787 -4.84 15.40 -25.43
C GLY A 787 -3.83 16.36 -24.80
N TRP A 788 -3.57 17.52 -25.46
CA TRP A 788 -2.69 18.56 -24.95
C TRP A 788 -3.46 19.53 -24.06
N TYR A 789 -3.02 19.75 -22.84
CA TYR A 789 -3.61 20.66 -21.85
C TYR A 789 -2.90 21.99 -21.86
N ASP A 790 -3.64 23.09 -22.03
CA ASP A 790 -3.10 24.45 -21.91
C ASP A 790 -2.87 24.80 -20.44
N ILE A 791 -1.63 24.75 -20.00
CA ILE A 791 -1.27 25.04 -18.61
C ILE A 791 -1.00 26.52 -18.35
N CYS A 792 -0.96 27.39 -19.38
CA CYS A 792 -0.83 28.83 -19.21
C CYS A 792 -2.16 29.52 -18.88
N HIS A 793 -3.27 28.92 -19.29
CA HIS A 793 -4.61 29.48 -19.18
C HIS A 793 -5.55 28.66 -18.29
N THR A 794 -5.01 27.74 -17.50
CA THR A 794 -5.79 27.09 -16.44
C THR A 794 -6.28 28.16 -15.49
N GLU A 795 -7.58 28.26 -15.30
CA GLU A 795 -8.16 29.18 -14.33
C GLU A 795 -7.54 28.88 -12.96
N ASN A 796 -6.98 29.92 -12.32
CA ASN A 796 -6.58 29.87 -10.92
C ASN A 796 -7.85 29.61 -10.11
N ALA A 797 -8.10 28.38 -9.72
CA ALA A 797 -9.06 28.13 -8.68
C ALA A 797 -8.45 28.64 -7.38
N GLU A 798 -9.20 29.41 -6.61
CA GLU A 798 -8.96 29.43 -5.16
C GLU A 798 -8.79 27.99 -4.72
N ASN A 799 -7.76 27.68 -3.90
CA ASN A 799 -7.47 26.31 -3.42
C ASN A 799 -8.76 25.59 -3.06
N THR A 800 -9.26 24.80 -3.98
CA THR A 800 -10.39 23.93 -3.69
C THR A 800 -9.81 22.71 -3.00
N SER A 801 -10.47 22.27 -1.96
CA SER A 801 -10.10 21.07 -1.21
C SER A 801 -9.79 19.83 -2.07
N ASP A 802 -10.23 19.83 -3.32
CA ASP A 802 -10.12 18.70 -4.25
C ASP A 802 -8.72 18.48 -4.84
N ASN A 803 -7.83 19.45 -4.76
CA ASN A 803 -6.43 19.33 -5.26
C ASN A 803 -5.48 18.69 -4.24
N ARG A 804 -5.96 18.31 -3.07
CA ARG A 804 -5.14 17.75 -1.97
C ARG A 804 -5.16 16.23 -2.00
N LEU A 805 -4.10 15.62 -1.51
CA LEU A 805 -4.07 14.18 -1.26
C LEU A 805 -4.56 13.91 0.17
N TYR A 806 -5.52 13.04 0.32
CA TYR A 806 -6.09 12.62 1.59
C TYR A 806 -5.68 11.20 1.91
N TYR A 807 -5.15 10.98 3.09
CA TYR A 807 -4.78 9.66 3.59
C TYR A 807 -5.36 9.42 4.98
N SER A 808 -5.78 8.19 5.27
CA SER A 808 -6.24 7.78 6.60
C SER A 808 -5.68 6.40 6.94
N SER A 809 -5.09 6.26 8.11
CA SER A 809 -4.72 4.99 8.71
C SER A 809 -5.88 4.34 9.47
N LEU A 810 -6.99 5.07 9.62
CA LEU A 810 -8.15 4.64 10.40
C LEU A 810 -8.80 3.42 9.79
N ALA A 811 -9.09 2.44 10.64
CA ALA A 811 -9.85 1.27 10.25
C ALA A 811 -11.29 1.63 9.88
N PHE A 812 -11.88 0.82 9.03
CA PHE A 812 -13.29 0.96 8.66
C PHE A 812 -14.20 0.68 9.87
N ALA A 813 -15.00 1.66 10.29
CA ALA A 813 -16.04 1.43 11.28
C ALA A 813 -17.19 0.60 10.69
N GLU A 814 -17.55 -0.51 11.32
CA GLU A 814 -18.80 -1.22 11.05
C GLU A 814 -19.94 -0.67 11.92
N ASP A 815 -20.22 0.60 11.80
CA ASP A 815 -21.30 1.23 12.57
C ASP A 815 -22.71 0.99 11.96
N GLY A 816 -22.81 0.13 10.96
CA GLY A 816 -24.04 -0.06 10.20
C GLY A 816 -24.35 1.00 9.15
N TYR A 817 -23.53 2.04 9.03
CA TYR A 817 -23.72 3.16 8.09
C TYR A 817 -22.72 3.12 6.91
N GLY A 818 -21.81 2.14 6.88
CA GLY A 818 -20.83 1.98 5.83
C GLY A 818 -19.60 2.88 6.02
N TYR A 819 -18.57 2.59 5.21
CA TYR A 819 -17.34 3.39 5.16
C TYR A 819 -17.66 4.81 4.71
N ARG A 820 -17.11 5.78 5.45
CA ARG A 820 -17.20 7.18 5.12
C ARG A 820 -15.81 7.71 4.87
N ASP A 821 -15.42 7.78 3.60
CA ASP A 821 -14.10 8.23 3.14
C ASP A 821 -13.78 9.62 3.72
N LEU A 822 -12.50 9.85 4.05
CA LEU A 822 -11.99 11.12 4.56
C LEU A 822 -12.33 12.30 3.62
N ARG A 823 -12.38 12.07 2.32
CA ARG A 823 -12.75 13.08 1.31
C ARG A 823 -14.12 13.72 1.56
N TYR A 824 -15.04 13.00 2.21
CA TYR A 824 -16.36 13.55 2.58
C TYR A 824 -16.29 14.64 3.66
N ALA A 825 -15.16 14.80 4.34
CA ALA A 825 -14.92 15.95 5.19
C ALA A 825 -14.42 17.18 4.42
N PHE A 826 -14.14 17.04 3.12
CA PHE A 826 -13.55 18.09 2.27
C PHE A 826 -14.33 18.38 0.98
N ASP A 827 -15.44 17.69 0.73
CA ASP A 827 -16.22 17.79 -0.50
C ASP A 827 -17.18 19.00 -0.54
N GLY A 828 -17.23 19.78 0.53
CA GLY A 828 -18.08 20.96 0.66
C GLY A 828 -19.57 20.67 0.86
N SER A 829 -19.98 19.41 0.93
CA SER A 829 -21.37 18.98 1.09
C SER A 829 -21.75 18.90 2.58
N ALA A 830 -22.92 19.43 2.91
CA ALA A 830 -23.48 19.28 4.27
C ALA A 830 -24.11 17.89 4.50
N ASP A 831 -24.41 17.17 3.43
CA ASP A 831 -25.11 15.87 3.46
C ASP A 831 -24.16 14.68 3.62
N THR A 832 -22.91 14.86 3.27
CA THR A 832 -21.83 13.89 3.40
C THR A 832 -21.07 14.09 4.71
N TYR A 833 -20.29 13.11 5.13
CA TYR A 833 -19.40 13.20 6.28
C TYR A 833 -18.39 12.07 6.30
N PHE A 834 -17.23 12.32 6.85
CA PHE A 834 -16.26 11.31 7.24
C PHE A 834 -16.68 10.67 8.56
N ALA A 835 -16.58 9.34 8.66
CA ALA A 835 -16.84 8.62 9.90
C ALA A 835 -15.85 7.47 10.08
N SER A 836 -15.34 7.32 11.29
CA SER A 836 -14.49 6.20 11.68
C SER A 836 -14.52 5.97 13.20
N GLU A 837 -14.29 4.72 13.63
CA GLU A 837 -13.75 4.47 14.96
C GLU A 837 -12.33 5.02 15.02
N VAL A 838 -11.94 5.47 16.21
CA VAL A 838 -10.61 6.07 16.42
C VAL A 838 -9.90 5.36 17.56
N ARG A 839 -8.60 5.14 17.34
CA ARG A 839 -7.70 4.51 18.32
C ARG A 839 -6.48 5.38 18.51
N GLU A 840 -5.85 5.26 19.65
CA GLU A 840 -4.61 5.96 19.95
C GLU A 840 -3.53 5.63 18.92
N GLY A 841 -2.85 6.66 18.42
CA GLY A 841 -1.81 6.55 17.42
C GLY A 841 -2.28 6.50 15.96
N GLU A 842 -3.56 6.22 15.71
CA GLU A 842 -4.14 6.33 14.37
C GLU A 842 -4.24 7.79 13.93
N TYR A 843 -4.27 8.02 12.64
CA TYR A 843 -4.26 9.37 12.09
C TYR A 843 -4.95 9.45 10.73
N PHE A 844 -5.29 10.67 10.37
CA PHE A 844 -5.53 11.04 8.97
C PHE A 844 -4.71 12.28 8.63
N GLU A 845 -4.42 12.48 7.35
CA GLU A 845 -3.61 13.60 6.90
C GLU A 845 -4.09 14.19 5.58
N VAL A 846 -3.70 15.44 5.38
CA VAL A 846 -3.92 16.20 4.15
C VAL A 846 -2.57 16.71 3.67
N ASP A 847 -2.17 16.29 2.48
CA ASP A 847 -0.97 16.75 1.80
C ASP A 847 -1.35 17.75 0.71
N PHE A 848 -0.76 18.93 0.75
CA PHE A 848 -1.04 20.03 -0.19
C PHE A 848 -0.20 19.96 -1.45
N GLY A 849 0.86 19.14 -1.47
CA GLY A 849 1.82 19.06 -2.58
C GLY A 849 2.75 20.26 -2.72
N GLU A 850 2.52 21.32 -1.92
CA GLU A 850 3.36 22.51 -1.82
C GLU A 850 3.17 23.15 -0.46
N TYR A 851 3.96 24.18 -0.15
CA TYR A 851 3.87 24.91 1.11
C TYR A 851 2.72 25.92 1.09
N GLU A 852 1.83 25.80 2.08
CA GLU A 852 0.71 26.71 2.33
C GLU A 852 0.81 27.35 3.72
N ASN A 853 0.32 28.58 3.86
CA ASN A 853 0.20 29.26 5.15
C ASN A 853 -1.16 28.98 5.75
N ILE A 854 -1.18 28.26 6.87
CA ILE A 854 -2.42 27.91 7.56
C ILE A 854 -2.52 28.68 8.86
N SER A 855 -3.58 29.45 9.02
CA SER A 855 -3.85 30.30 10.21
C SER A 855 -4.87 29.70 11.17
N SER A 856 -5.70 28.77 10.70
CA SER A 856 -6.68 28.07 11.55
C SER A 856 -7.21 26.82 10.84
N ILE A 857 -7.66 25.85 11.65
CA ILE A 857 -8.43 24.69 11.18
C ILE A 857 -9.80 24.75 11.81
N VAL A 858 -10.84 24.63 10.99
CA VAL A 858 -12.23 24.58 11.44
C VAL A 858 -12.79 23.21 11.15
N ILE A 859 -13.14 22.46 12.19
CA ILE A 859 -13.72 21.10 12.11
C ILE A 859 -15.19 21.17 12.49
N ASN A 860 -16.08 20.77 11.60
CA ASN A 860 -17.49 20.66 11.87
C ASN A 860 -17.88 19.21 12.16
N ALA A 861 -18.07 18.87 13.41
CA ALA A 861 -18.41 17.52 13.85
C ALA A 861 -19.93 17.32 13.90
N LYS A 862 -20.44 16.19 13.40
CA LYS A 862 -21.87 15.84 13.45
C LYS A 862 -22.34 15.49 14.85
N GLU A 863 -21.45 14.96 15.68
CA GLU A 863 -21.73 14.58 17.07
C GLU A 863 -20.52 14.88 17.96
N LYS A 864 -20.77 14.92 19.25
CA LYS A 864 -19.69 15.12 20.23
C LYS A 864 -18.82 13.87 20.31
N THR A 865 -17.50 14.04 20.32
CA THR A 865 -16.52 13.00 20.64
C THR A 865 -15.60 13.45 21.76
N ASN A 866 -15.07 12.51 22.55
CA ASN A 866 -14.08 12.78 23.58
C ASN A 866 -12.66 12.41 23.12
N ALA A 867 -12.48 11.94 21.88
CA ALA A 867 -11.19 11.60 21.33
C ALA A 867 -10.27 12.82 21.31
N LYS A 868 -9.10 12.69 21.92
CA LYS A 868 -8.06 13.72 21.83
C LYS A 868 -7.50 13.73 20.43
N ILE A 869 -7.44 14.90 19.80
CA ILE A 869 -6.85 15.08 18.47
C ILE A 869 -5.60 15.96 18.60
N ILE A 870 -4.47 15.45 18.16
CA ILE A 870 -3.19 16.15 18.11
C ILE A 870 -2.90 16.48 16.65
N VAL A 871 -2.66 17.75 16.35
CA VAL A 871 -2.42 18.23 15.00
C VAL A 871 -0.93 18.44 14.79
N TYR A 872 -0.39 17.84 13.77
CA TYR A 872 0.99 18.01 13.32
C TYR A 872 1.00 18.71 11.96
N ALA A 873 1.96 19.58 11.77
CA ALA A 873 2.27 20.21 10.48
C ALA A 873 3.65 19.78 10.00
N LYS A 874 3.80 19.50 8.71
CA LYS A 874 5.09 19.19 8.10
C LYS A 874 5.81 20.48 7.75
N SER A 875 7.01 20.64 8.30
CA SER A 875 7.91 21.76 7.97
C SER A 875 9.34 21.23 7.86
N ASP A 876 10.00 21.57 6.78
CA ASP A 876 11.39 21.17 6.49
C ASP A 876 11.62 19.65 6.67
N GLY A 877 10.71 18.84 6.13
CA GLY A 877 10.79 17.39 6.16
C GLY A 877 10.29 16.70 7.43
N ALA A 878 9.85 17.45 8.44
CA ALA A 878 9.43 16.90 9.72
C ALA A 878 8.00 17.29 10.11
N LEU A 879 7.26 16.34 10.66
CA LEU A 879 5.94 16.59 11.28
C LEU A 879 6.13 17.13 12.70
N ARG A 880 5.68 18.36 12.95
CA ARG A 880 5.75 19.00 14.25
C ARG A 880 4.36 19.23 14.81
N LYS A 881 4.16 18.92 16.09
CA LYS A 881 2.93 19.26 16.79
C LYS A 881 2.70 20.78 16.79
N VAL A 882 1.57 21.20 16.25
CA VAL A 882 1.21 22.63 16.17
C VAL A 882 0.06 22.99 17.10
N THR A 883 -0.87 22.08 17.35
CA THR A 883 -1.99 22.29 18.29
C THR A 883 -2.60 20.95 18.72
N GLU A 884 -3.51 20.99 19.69
CA GLU A 884 -4.32 19.83 20.09
C GLU A 884 -5.70 20.27 20.57
N ILE A 885 -6.66 19.36 20.54
CA ILE A 885 -7.99 19.55 21.10
C ILE A 885 -8.42 18.28 21.86
N ASN A 886 -8.99 18.46 23.06
CA ASN A 886 -9.50 17.36 23.88
C ASN A 886 -10.98 17.13 23.57
N GLY A 887 -11.27 16.40 22.52
CA GLY A 887 -12.60 16.13 22.01
C GLY A 887 -13.16 17.22 21.10
N LEU A 888 -14.19 16.88 20.34
CA LEU A 888 -14.95 17.82 19.51
C LEU A 888 -16.38 17.94 20.07
N ASN A 889 -16.89 19.16 20.12
CA ASN A 889 -18.31 19.39 20.33
C ASN A 889 -19.07 19.17 19.01
N ALA A 890 -20.36 18.82 19.10
CA ALA A 890 -21.20 18.82 17.91
C ALA A 890 -21.26 20.25 17.32
N GLY A 891 -21.13 20.36 16.01
CA GLY A 891 -20.99 21.64 15.30
C GLY A 891 -19.54 22.07 15.11
N GLU A 892 -19.32 23.36 15.03
CA GLU A 892 -18.04 23.98 14.67
C GLU A 892 -17.03 23.96 15.82
N ASN A 893 -15.82 23.52 15.54
CA ASN A 893 -14.67 23.53 16.45
C ASN A 893 -13.51 24.22 15.73
N THR A 894 -13.04 25.34 16.24
CA THR A 894 -11.95 26.11 15.66
C THR A 894 -10.65 25.88 16.41
N LEU A 895 -9.60 25.44 15.71
CA LEU A 895 -8.25 25.29 16.22
C LEU A 895 -7.38 26.42 15.62
N PRO A 896 -7.00 27.43 16.41
CA PRO A 896 -6.08 28.45 15.95
C PRO A 896 -4.68 27.84 15.81
N LEU A 897 -4.01 28.18 14.73
CA LEU A 897 -2.60 27.85 14.49
C LEU A 897 -2.00 28.88 13.51
N SER A 898 -0.69 28.92 13.42
CA SER A 898 -0.01 29.75 12.43
C SER A 898 1.24 28.98 12.00
N CYS A 899 1.19 28.39 10.81
CA CYS A 899 2.32 27.64 10.29
C CYS A 899 2.32 27.65 8.75
N GLU A 900 3.53 27.64 8.18
CA GLU A 900 3.77 27.34 6.77
C GLU A 900 4.06 25.84 6.68
N THR A 901 3.27 25.09 5.91
CA THR A 901 3.33 23.64 5.88
C THR A 901 2.92 23.07 4.54
N SER A 902 3.52 21.92 4.16
CA SER A 902 3.12 21.14 2.99
C SER A 902 2.12 20.02 3.33
N LYS A 903 1.97 19.66 4.63
CA LYS A 903 1.10 18.58 5.08
C LYS A 903 0.60 18.81 6.50
N ILE A 904 -0.65 18.51 6.77
CA ILE A 904 -1.23 18.47 8.12
C ILE A 904 -1.68 17.05 8.44
N ARG A 905 -1.28 16.54 9.60
CA ARG A 905 -1.70 15.25 10.15
C ARG A 905 -2.49 15.46 11.44
N PHE A 906 -3.61 14.76 11.54
CA PHE A 906 -4.47 14.69 12.71
C PHE A 906 -4.29 13.33 13.37
N THR A 907 -3.59 13.25 14.47
CA THR A 907 -3.33 12.00 15.20
C THR A 907 -4.22 11.90 16.41
N PHE A 908 -4.81 10.74 16.66
CA PHE A 908 -5.61 10.50 17.83
C PHE A 908 -4.71 10.16 19.02
N GLY A 909 -4.87 10.89 20.11
CA GLY A 909 -4.23 10.59 21.37
C GLY A 909 -5.03 9.56 22.17
N GLU A 910 -4.90 9.60 23.49
CA GLU A 910 -5.62 8.72 24.40
C GLU A 910 -7.13 8.72 24.11
N THR A 911 -7.67 7.56 23.72
CA THR A 911 -9.07 7.37 23.34
C THR A 911 -9.72 6.25 24.16
N ARG A 912 -11.05 6.29 24.30
CA ARG A 912 -11.80 5.18 24.90
C ARG A 912 -12.12 4.14 23.83
N LEU A 913 -12.18 2.88 24.23
CA LEU A 913 -12.61 1.80 23.34
C LEU A 913 -14.02 2.09 22.78
N GLY A 914 -14.17 1.97 21.45
CA GLY A 914 -15.42 2.26 20.75
C GLY A 914 -15.70 3.75 20.56
N GLU A 915 -14.73 4.63 20.83
CA GLU A 915 -14.85 6.04 20.47
C GLU A 915 -14.88 6.18 18.96
N SER A 916 -15.75 7.05 18.46
CA SER A 916 -15.87 7.33 17.03
C SER A 916 -15.89 8.83 16.74
N ILE A 917 -15.60 9.18 15.50
CA ILE A 917 -15.74 10.54 14.99
C ILE A 917 -16.66 10.57 13.78
N LYS A 918 -17.38 11.67 13.62
CA LYS A 918 -18.19 11.98 12.43
C LYS A 918 -18.00 13.45 12.09
N ILE A 919 -17.29 13.70 11.00
CA ILE A 919 -16.88 15.05 10.59
C ILE A 919 -17.54 15.39 9.25
N SER A 920 -18.38 16.43 9.21
CA SER A 920 -19.05 16.88 7.99
C SER A 920 -18.18 17.84 7.17
N SER A 921 -17.29 18.60 7.81
CA SER A 921 -16.31 19.40 7.06
C SER A 921 -15.06 19.72 7.87
N ILE A 922 -13.94 19.83 7.16
CA ILE A 922 -12.68 20.39 7.67
C ILE A 922 -12.28 21.51 6.71
N LYS A 923 -12.05 22.72 7.26
CA LYS A 923 -11.55 23.87 6.51
C LYS A 923 -10.21 24.29 7.11
N MET A 924 -9.26 24.57 6.24
CA MET A 924 -7.94 25.07 6.59
C MET A 924 -7.83 26.48 5.99
N ASN A 925 -7.72 27.49 6.84
CA ASN A 925 -7.75 28.90 6.44
C ASN A 925 -6.38 29.52 6.52
#